data_fc58172f6fafbee777db98ca2176fbca
#
_entry.id   fc58172f6fafbee777db98ca2176fbca
#
_cell.length_a   1.000
_cell.length_b   1.000
_cell.length_c   1.000
_cell.angle_alpha   90.00
_cell.angle_beta   90.00
_cell.angle_gamma   90.00
#
_symmetry.space_group_name_H-M   'P 1'
#
loop_
_entity.id
_entity.type
_entity.pdbx_description
1 polymer ?
#
loop_
_entity_poly.entity_id
_entity_poly.type
_entity_poly.pdbx_seq_one_letter_code
_entity_poly.pdbx_strand_id
1 'polypeptide(L)'
;MSTPAYIVDNKLPLNQDFRSLKEEGLAYIQEHSSDAWTNLNASDPGVTILDQVCFALTELGYCNDFPIKDILAKRHGKLHFKNQFYLPEDILTTAPVTSVDYIKYLVDGVSGVKNALITSAPHTGSADVDIYQVYLLIDKTITDAGKITDICKAAYYALNTSRNLGEIFWVPMPLMQVPHFITGMIEIENENDLNAILAAIDNAISNYIFPAVVQLGYQQLLQDGFDINEIFNGPLLQNGWVPDAHVGAKKNLLNTIQLTTILKNIAGIKLVSGLSFDNANPPVYEVTSEPNQLLVIDLAKSLAQGLKIYCRGKQVEISLPSTSLLEQGKSRFIDQNIQLGAAVKVQTEVPSGKYRDINNYYSIQNTFPEVFAVGEDAVVDNATAFQIAQSRQLKGYLTLFDQVLANQFSQLANVGKLFSFKNAMTGDPSDEDEFYAVEDKYGQEHPEYPVPYRDFSPTYFYQSLYDVPHIKPLLKDNDIFNFGTGTESAKELEHKSWIEYKRDPYNPYIHGLMEFMEEERDSFERRNAILNHLLARHGESVVMIDTIIDGSLYTGDSIKDRIIFKSLYLQNLAILTYYRQKAYNHFGANKISGKLKKVPLDFEHQILGGYTKDFIFNSRKIDHQEKLDEQDFINYSAIELKLNMLFGLKVLYKDFIADNYENAESKQTLELAYWMIKQRKGAIFIETAMLTQYLEFEMILAEDPQTGPYYQVNEPLNYEQMIAITQAGLSNTQDALNEQLHNGSFTIDNKTYTFSPVQLANAQNKQYKWIAQTDYFFTVRIKEGNEIGSLEDFNVFDNKLEIILPAFVPQINKPAFTNRLNFFLKNTLPVQLDFNCHFVDADTLGKLIPAFTDWHNALIYDDKGHVPDAERSKTAGILAALIDQINTTGND
;
A
#
# COMPACT_ATOMS: atom_id res chain seq x y z
N MET A 1 11.28 -21.19 -47.82
CA MET A 1 10.85 -20.42 -49.00
C MET A 1 10.38 -19.08 -48.48
N SER A 2 11.08 -18.00 -48.81
CA SER A 2 10.65 -16.64 -48.46
C SER A 2 9.38 -16.33 -49.28
N THR A 3 8.28 -16.04 -48.65
CA THR A 3 7.10 -15.49 -49.34
C THR A 3 7.54 -14.23 -50.09
N PRO A 4 7.20 -14.11 -51.39
CA PRO A 4 7.54 -12.93 -52.13
C PRO A 4 6.90 -11.73 -51.50
N ALA A 5 7.67 -10.67 -51.21
CA ALA A 5 7.16 -9.41 -50.71
C ALA A 5 6.29 -8.77 -51.82
N TYR A 6 5.00 -8.71 -51.65
CA TYR A 6 4.07 -8.02 -52.52
C TYR A 6 3.23 -7.03 -51.71
N ILE A 7 2.90 -5.91 -52.33
CA ILE A 7 1.99 -4.94 -51.75
C ILE A 7 0.57 -5.47 -51.94
N VAL A 8 -0.15 -5.63 -50.84
CA VAL A 8 -1.57 -6.00 -50.86
C VAL A 8 -2.38 -4.72 -50.94
N ASP A 9 -3.25 -4.59 -51.93
CA ASP A 9 -4.17 -3.49 -52.07
C ASP A 9 -5.35 -3.69 -51.10
N ASN A 10 -5.13 -3.34 -49.83
CA ASN A 10 -6.16 -3.37 -48.81
C ASN A 10 -6.84 -1.98 -48.74
N LYS A 11 -8.14 -1.96 -48.45
CA LYS A 11 -8.85 -0.71 -48.15
C LYS A 11 -8.23 -0.11 -46.87
N LEU A 12 -7.67 1.07 -47.01
CA LEU A 12 -7.06 1.79 -45.88
C LEU A 12 -8.15 2.38 -44.97
N PRO A 13 -7.87 2.57 -43.68
CA PRO A 13 -8.69 3.41 -42.82
C PRO A 13 -8.79 4.83 -43.38
N LEU A 14 -9.91 5.51 -43.11
CA LEU A 14 -10.16 6.87 -43.69
C LEU A 14 -9.06 7.88 -43.32
N ASN A 15 -8.51 7.82 -42.12
CA ASN A 15 -7.39 8.65 -41.65
C ASN A 15 -6.05 8.36 -42.31
N GLN A 16 -5.92 7.26 -43.06
CA GLN A 16 -4.74 6.87 -43.83
C GLN A 16 -4.97 6.90 -45.35
N ASP A 17 -6.18 7.13 -45.76
CA ASP A 17 -6.53 7.20 -47.19
C ASP A 17 -6.45 8.66 -47.72
N PHE A 18 -5.37 8.92 -48.44
CA PHE A 18 -5.10 10.22 -49.01
C PHE A 18 -6.31 10.80 -49.85
N ARG A 19 -6.98 9.94 -50.62
CA ARG A 19 -8.11 10.38 -51.46
C ARG A 19 -9.28 10.83 -50.63
N SER A 20 -9.62 10.03 -49.62
CA SER A 20 -10.71 10.37 -48.66
C SER A 20 -10.43 11.69 -47.93
N LEU A 21 -9.20 11.88 -47.43
CA LEU A 21 -8.79 13.11 -46.74
C LEU A 21 -8.84 14.32 -47.68
N LYS A 22 -8.39 14.15 -48.91
CA LYS A 22 -8.43 15.21 -49.94
C LYS A 22 -9.88 15.57 -50.30
N GLU A 23 -10.75 14.59 -50.54
CA GLU A 23 -12.16 14.82 -50.86
C GLU A 23 -12.87 15.55 -49.70
N GLU A 24 -12.63 15.16 -48.49
CA GLU A 24 -13.16 15.82 -47.28
C GLU A 24 -12.63 17.24 -47.15
N GLY A 25 -11.34 17.47 -47.35
CA GLY A 25 -10.71 18.79 -47.31
C GLY A 25 -11.26 19.72 -48.39
N LEU A 26 -11.45 19.22 -49.64
CA LEU A 26 -12.08 20.01 -50.72
C LEU A 26 -13.54 20.34 -50.43
N ALA A 27 -14.31 19.39 -49.91
CA ALA A 27 -15.69 19.62 -49.51
C ALA A 27 -15.79 20.70 -48.41
N TYR A 28 -14.90 20.64 -47.40
CA TYR A 28 -14.82 21.64 -46.34
C TYR A 28 -14.49 23.06 -46.90
N ILE A 29 -13.54 23.15 -47.82
CA ILE A 29 -13.19 24.43 -48.47
C ILE A 29 -14.37 24.97 -49.29
N GLN A 30 -15.09 24.11 -50.00
CA GLN A 30 -16.28 24.49 -50.73
C GLN A 30 -17.41 25.03 -49.84
N GLU A 31 -17.59 24.40 -48.69
CA GLU A 31 -18.63 24.82 -47.73
C GLU A 31 -18.32 26.16 -47.07
N HIS A 32 -17.05 26.40 -46.69
CA HIS A 32 -16.68 27.56 -45.87
C HIS A 32 -16.01 28.71 -46.60
N SER A 33 -15.50 28.49 -47.84
CA SER A 33 -14.70 29.47 -48.56
C SER A 33 -15.04 29.58 -50.04
N SER A 34 -16.20 29.09 -50.52
CA SER A 34 -16.58 29.05 -51.93
C SER A 34 -16.60 30.42 -52.62
N ASP A 35 -16.87 31.47 -51.85
CA ASP A 35 -16.93 32.84 -52.39
C ASP A 35 -15.55 33.46 -52.65
N ALA A 36 -14.54 33.02 -51.85
CA ALA A 36 -13.18 33.52 -51.90
C ALA A 36 -12.24 32.63 -52.73
N TRP A 37 -12.47 31.31 -52.71
CA TRP A 37 -11.65 30.32 -53.38
C TRP A 37 -12.48 29.48 -54.35
N THR A 38 -12.50 29.93 -55.63
CA THR A 38 -13.37 29.36 -56.68
C THR A 38 -12.70 28.31 -57.55
N ASN A 39 -11.37 28.25 -57.58
CA ASN A 39 -10.61 27.30 -58.41
C ASN A 39 -10.06 26.14 -57.55
N LEU A 40 -10.70 24.99 -57.61
CA LEU A 40 -10.29 23.79 -56.91
C LEU A 40 -9.63 22.73 -57.82
N ASN A 41 -9.05 23.17 -58.97
CA ASN A 41 -8.33 22.28 -59.87
C ASN A 41 -6.97 21.84 -59.26
N ALA A 42 -6.47 20.69 -59.69
CA ALA A 42 -5.19 20.14 -59.22
C ALA A 42 -3.96 21.04 -59.51
N SER A 43 -4.10 22.04 -60.39
CA SER A 43 -3.05 23.03 -60.70
C SER A 43 -3.07 24.25 -59.78
N ASP A 44 -4.07 24.37 -58.90
CA ASP A 44 -4.16 25.49 -57.96
C ASP A 44 -3.12 25.32 -56.84
N PRO A 45 -2.33 26.35 -56.50
CA PRO A 45 -1.36 26.31 -55.43
C PRO A 45 -1.93 25.91 -54.07
N GLY A 46 -3.17 26.36 -53.76
CA GLY A 46 -3.84 25.99 -52.50
C GLY A 46 -4.20 24.51 -52.46
N VAL A 47 -4.64 23.93 -53.59
CA VAL A 47 -4.89 22.48 -53.67
C VAL A 47 -3.58 21.72 -53.54
N THR A 48 -2.45 22.21 -54.04
CA THR A 48 -1.13 21.62 -53.81
C THR A 48 -0.76 21.64 -52.33
N ILE A 49 -1.03 22.74 -51.62
CA ILE A 49 -0.82 22.79 -50.15
C ILE A 49 -1.68 21.76 -49.44
N LEU A 50 -2.99 21.69 -49.80
CA LEU A 50 -3.90 20.68 -49.25
C LEU A 50 -3.39 19.26 -49.48
N ASP A 51 -2.87 18.97 -50.69
CA ASP A 51 -2.31 17.67 -51.01
C ASP A 51 -1.12 17.28 -50.05
N GLN A 52 -0.21 18.24 -49.81
CA GLN A 52 0.92 17.96 -48.91
C GLN A 52 0.48 17.81 -47.46
N VAL A 53 -0.50 18.60 -47.00
CA VAL A 53 -1.08 18.47 -45.68
C VAL A 53 -1.81 17.13 -45.51
N CYS A 54 -2.62 16.72 -46.52
CA CYS A 54 -3.27 15.41 -46.49
C CYS A 54 -2.27 14.27 -46.48
N PHE A 55 -1.17 14.39 -47.19
CA PHE A 55 -0.09 13.39 -47.18
C PHE A 55 0.53 13.26 -45.77
N ALA A 56 0.87 14.38 -45.15
CA ALA A 56 1.39 14.36 -43.77
C ALA A 56 0.38 13.81 -42.74
N LEU A 57 -0.93 14.11 -42.96
CA LEU A 57 -2.00 13.54 -42.11
C LEU A 57 -2.11 12.01 -42.28
N THR A 58 -1.89 11.45 -43.47
CA THR A 58 -1.85 9.98 -43.63
C THR A 58 -0.70 9.33 -42.82
N GLU A 59 0.46 10.00 -42.74
CA GLU A 59 1.59 9.53 -41.95
C GLU A 59 1.25 9.59 -40.45
N LEU A 60 0.66 10.69 -39.98
CA LEU A 60 0.20 10.81 -38.60
C LEU A 60 -0.85 9.73 -38.26
N GLY A 61 -1.83 9.52 -39.17
CA GLY A 61 -2.83 8.47 -39.04
C GLY A 61 -2.19 7.08 -38.93
N TYR A 62 -1.19 6.80 -39.75
CA TYR A 62 -0.43 5.56 -39.65
C TYR A 62 0.33 5.40 -38.33
N CYS A 63 0.98 6.44 -37.85
CA CYS A 63 1.65 6.42 -36.54
C CYS A 63 0.69 6.23 -35.37
N ASN A 64 -0.51 6.80 -35.47
CA ASN A 64 -1.54 6.66 -34.42
C ASN A 64 -2.08 5.22 -34.30
N ASP A 65 -2.01 4.43 -35.37
CA ASP A 65 -2.43 3.03 -35.38
C ASP A 65 -1.33 2.05 -34.90
N PHE A 66 -0.18 2.54 -34.50
CA PHE A 66 0.82 1.68 -33.89
C PHE A 66 0.29 1.05 -32.59
N PRO A 67 0.65 -0.20 -32.31
CA PRO A 67 0.35 -0.81 -31.03
C PRO A 67 0.85 0.09 -29.87
N ILE A 68 0.05 0.24 -28.81
CA ILE A 68 0.39 1.09 -27.65
C ILE A 68 1.80 0.77 -27.12
N LYS A 69 2.16 -0.52 -27.06
CA LYS A 69 3.50 -0.94 -26.64
C LYS A 69 4.63 -0.42 -27.54
N ASP A 70 4.36 -0.16 -28.83
CA ASP A 70 5.34 0.40 -29.76
C ASP A 70 5.46 1.92 -29.60
N ILE A 71 4.33 2.61 -29.35
CA ILE A 71 4.30 4.05 -29.08
C ILE A 71 5.05 4.38 -27.78
N LEU A 72 4.88 3.53 -26.76
CA LEU A 72 5.51 3.71 -25.44
C LEU A 72 6.95 3.17 -25.38
N ALA A 73 7.40 2.40 -26.40
CA ALA A 73 8.71 1.77 -26.38
C ALA A 73 9.84 2.78 -26.58
N LYS A 74 10.89 2.63 -25.79
CA LYS A 74 12.16 3.36 -25.93
C LYS A 74 13.10 2.66 -26.91
N ARG A 75 14.23 3.28 -27.23
CA ARG A 75 15.20 2.80 -28.26
C ARG A 75 15.61 1.34 -28.09
N HIS A 76 15.58 0.79 -26.87
CA HIS A 76 15.90 -0.62 -26.58
C HIS A 76 14.68 -1.55 -26.54
N GLY A 77 13.50 -1.08 -26.96
CA GLY A 77 12.25 -1.85 -26.93
C GLY A 77 11.62 -2.02 -25.55
N LYS A 78 12.22 -1.48 -24.50
CA LYS A 78 11.68 -1.50 -23.14
C LYS A 78 10.60 -0.43 -23.00
N LEU A 79 9.55 -0.76 -22.23
CA LEU A 79 8.55 0.22 -21.82
C LEU A 79 9.01 0.94 -20.56
N HIS A 80 8.84 2.25 -20.55
CA HIS A 80 9.02 3.05 -19.34
C HIS A 80 7.67 3.18 -18.64
N PHE A 81 7.59 2.69 -17.40
CA PHE A 81 6.35 2.69 -16.63
C PHE A 81 6.51 3.29 -15.22
N LYS A 82 7.72 3.58 -14.78
CA LYS A 82 7.99 4.21 -13.49
C LYS A 82 7.25 5.55 -13.41
N ASN A 83 6.54 5.79 -12.31
CA ASN A 83 5.67 6.95 -12.08
C ASN A 83 4.51 7.12 -13.08
N GLN A 84 4.15 6.07 -13.83
CA GLN A 84 3.02 6.06 -14.78
C GLN A 84 2.07 4.89 -14.51
N PHE A 85 2.61 3.72 -14.21
CA PHE A 85 1.89 2.48 -13.95
C PHE A 85 2.52 1.74 -12.79
N TYR A 86 1.70 0.95 -12.09
CA TYR A 86 2.16 -0.02 -11.10
C TYR A 86 2.10 -1.42 -11.69
N LEU A 87 3.07 -2.27 -11.32
CA LEU A 87 3.03 -3.68 -11.64
C LEU A 87 1.97 -4.39 -10.77
N PRO A 88 1.40 -5.52 -11.24
CA PRO A 88 0.40 -6.25 -10.45
C PRO A 88 0.88 -6.61 -9.04
N GLU A 89 2.12 -7.06 -8.88
CA GLU A 89 2.72 -7.35 -7.60
C GLU A 89 2.82 -6.16 -6.65
N ASP A 90 2.92 -4.94 -7.19
CA ASP A 90 3.03 -3.70 -6.39
C ASP A 90 1.67 -3.18 -5.91
N ILE A 91 0.60 -3.40 -6.70
CA ILE A 91 -0.69 -2.76 -6.44
C ILE A 91 -1.79 -3.74 -5.94
N LEU A 92 -1.67 -5.03 -6.27
CA LEU A 92 -2.65 -6.04 -5.86
C LEU A 92 -2.34 -6.66 -4.50
N THR A 93 -1.04 -6.73 -4.13
CA THR A 93 -0.65 -7.25 -2.83
C THR A 93 -1.02 -6.30 -1.69
N THR A 94 -1.33 -6.89 -0.52
CA THR A 94 -1.66 -6.14 0.70
C THR A 94 -0.88 -6.70 1.90
N ALA A 95 -0.63 -5.89 2.92
CA ALA A 95 -0.27 -6.44 4.22
C ALA A 95 -1.41 -7.35 4.72
N PRO A 96 -1.17 -8.24 5.69
CA PRO A 96 -2.21 -9.11 6.20
C PRO A 96 -3.45 -8.31 6.64
N VAL A 97 -4.63 -8.67 6.12
CA VAL A 97 -5.92 -8.04 6.44
C VAL A 97 -6.90 -9.06 6.99
N THR A 98 -6.92 -10.26 6.41
CA THR A 98 -7.81 -11.34 6.81
C THR A 98 -7.09 -12.39 7.64
N SER A 99 -7.84 -13.25 8.32
CA SER A 99 -7.24 -14.39 9.04
C SER A 99 -6.42 -15.29 8.12
N VAL A 100 -6.84 -15.46 6.87
CA VAL A 100 -6.11 -16.22 5.84
C VAL A 100 -4.77 -15.56 5.52
N ASP A 101 -4.74 -14.23 5.40
CA ASP A 101 -3.51 -13.49 5.14
C ASP A 101 -2.53 -13.60 6.30
N TYR A 102 -3.00 -13.52 7.54
CA TYR A 102 -2.16 -13.73 8.72
C TYR A 102 -1.58 -15.14 8.76
N ILE A 103 -2.35 -16.16 8.35
CA ILE A 103 -1.83 -17.53 8.25
C ILE A 103 -0.70 -17.62 7.23
N LYS A 104 -0.91 -17.08 6.02
CA LYS A 104 0.13 -17.03 4.97
C LYS A 104 1.39 -16.33 5.49
N TYR A 105 1.20 -15.18 6.13
CA TYR A 105 2.29 -14.35 6.68
C TYR A 105 3.09 -15.06 7.77
N LEU A 106 2.40 -15.77 8.69
CA LEU A 106 3.05 -16.56 9.75
C LEU A 106 3.85 -17.73 9.20
N VAL A 107 3.29 -18.45 8.23
CA VAL A 107 3.98 -19.61 7.61
C VAL A 107 5.22 -19.18 6.83
N ASP A 108 5.18 -18.01 6.19
CA ASP A 108 6.31 -17.46 5.44
C ASP A 108 7.40 -16.89 6.36
N GLY A 109 7.00 -16.13 7.38
CA GLY A 109 7.90 -15.32 8.21
C GLY A 109 8.42 -16.05 9.45
N VAL A 110 7.74 -17.08 9.95
CA VAL A 110 8.10 -17.77 11.20
C VAL A 110 8.51 -19.21 10.95
N SER A 111 9.81 -19.46 11.02
CA SER A 111 10.35 -20.81 10.81
C SER A 111 9.78 -21.82 11.82
N GLY A 112 9.32 -22.95 11.31
CA GLY A 112 8.70 -24.01 12.10
C GLY A 112 7.17 -23.98 12.17
N VAL A 113 6.53 -22.90 11.76
CA VAL A 113 5.06 -22.82 11.61
C VAL A 113 4.67 -23.44 10.27
N LYS A 114 3.71 -24.38 10.28
CA LYS A 114 3.19 -25.04 9.07
C LYS A 114 1.79 -24.60 8.71
N ASN A 115 1.00 -24.18 9.66
CA ASN A 115 -0.34 -23.59 9.52
C ASN A 115 -0.70 -22.91 10.84
N ALA A 116 -1.78 -22.15 10.87
CA ALA A 116 -2.32 -21.58 12.09
C ALA A 116 -3.85 -21.60 12.07
N LEU A 117 -4.45 -21.63 13.26
CA LEU A 117 -5.86 -21.40 13.45
C LEU A 117 -6.04 -20.11 14.20
N ILE A 118 -6.75 -19.16 13.61
CA ILE A 118 -7.08 -17.87 14.19
C ILE A 118 -8.56 -17.88 14.55
N THR A 119 -8.87 -17.70 15.80
CA THR A 119 -10.23 -17.66 16.33
C THR A 119 -10.46 -16.36 17.07
N SER A 120 -11.65 -15.80 16.97
CA SER A 120 -12.03 -14.69 17.85
C SER A 120 -12.01 -15.20 19.29
N ALA A 121 -11.37 -14.44 20.18
CA ALA A 121 -11.49 -14.72 21.61
C ALA A 121 -12.96 -14.51 22.03
N PRO A 122 -13.44 -15.24 23.04
CA PRO A 122 -14.80 -15.06 23.51
C PRO A 122 -15.01 -13.62 23.96
N HIS A 123 -16.03 -12.93 23.41
CA HIS A 123 -16.34 -11.54 23.77
C HIS A 123 -17.27 -11.46 24.98
N THR A 124 -17.06 -10.50 25.86
CA THR A 124 -18.08 -10.01 26.76
C THR A 124 -19.05 -9.16 25.95
N GLY A 125 -20.31 -9.46 25.92
CA GLY A 125 -21.35 -9.00 24.98
C GLY A 125 -21.53 -7.50 24.71
N SER A 126 -20.58 -6.63 25.07
CA SER A 126 -20.58 -5.20 24.75
C SER A 126 -19.21 -4.70 24.25
N ALA A 127 -18.23 -5.57 24.04
CA ALA A 127 -16.90 -5.15 23.61
C ALA A 127 -16.80 -5.20 22.08
N ASP A 128 -16.61 -4.05 21.47
CA ASP A 128 -16.38 -3.92 20.01
C ASP A 128 -14.90 -4.19 19.62
N VAL A 129 -14.12 -4.80 20.53
CA VAL A 129 -12.69 -5.08 20.30
C VAL A 129 -12.52 -6.44 19.65
N ASP A 130 -11.86 -6.48 18.50
CA ASP A 130 -11.48 -7.71 17.80
C ASP A 130 -10.23 -8.34 18.45
N ILE A 131 -10.48 -9.25 19.40
CA ILE A 131 -9.42 -10.02 20.07
C ILE A 131 -9.28 -11.39 19.42
N TYR A 132 -8.07 -11.74 19.01
CA TYR A 132 -7.77 -12.99 18.34
C TYR A 132 -6.86 -13.89 19.19
N GLN A 133 -7.27 -15.15 19.34
CA GLN A 133 -6.43 -16.22 19.84
C GLN A 133 -5.88 -17.01 18.65
N VAL A 134 -4.57 -17.22 18.63
CA VAL A 134 -3.87 -17.91 17.55
C VAL A 134 -3.29 -19.23 18.05
N TYR A 135 -3.63 -20.32 17.37
CA TYR A 135 -3.10 -21.65 17.64
C TYR A 135 -2.22 -22.09 16.48
N LEU A 136 -0.96 -22.44 16.74
CA LEU A 136 0.04 -22.77 15.75
C LEU A 136 0.14 -24.28 15.50
N LEU A 137 0.09 -24.67 14.24
CA LEU A 137 0.54 -25.99 13.80
C LEU A 137 2.07 -25.93 13.61
N ILE A 138 2.80 -26.43 14.59
CA ILE A 138 4.27 -26.46 14.57
C ILE A 138 4.75 -27.75 13.90
N ASP A 139 5.90 -27.68 13.22
CA ASP A 139 6.54 -28.83 12.60
C ASP A 139 6.76 -29.96 13.60
N LYS A 140 6.31 -31.17 13.25
CA LYS A 140 6.40 -32.36 14.11
C LYS A 140 7.82 -32.73 14.52
N THR A 141 8.84 -32.26 13.83
CA THR A 141 10.26 -32.49 14.16
C THR A 141 10.74 -31.64 15.33
N ILE A 142 10.01 -30.57 15.67
CA ILE A 142 10.33 -29.66 16.74
C ILE A 142 9.63 -30.14 18.01
N THR A 143 10.36 -30.81 18.91
CA THR A 143 9.83 -31.37 20.17
C THR A 143 10.35 -30.63 21.39
N ASP A 144 11.35 -29.77 21.25
CA ASP A 144 11.95 -29.01 22.32
C ASP A 144 11.02 -27.88 22.77
N ALA A 145 10.65 -27.88 24.06
CA ALA A 145 9.71 -26.93 24.64
C ALA A 145 10.23 -25.49 24.57
N GLY A 146 11.54 -25.28 24.68
CA GLY A 146 12.16 -23.95 24.56
C GLY A 146 12.01 -23.40 23.16
N LYS A 147 12.30 -24.21 22.14
CA LYS A 147 12.10 -23.81 20.73
C LYS A 147 10.64 -23.53 20.39
N ILE A 148 9.71 -24.32 20.93
CA ILE A 148 8.27 -24.09 20.75
C ILE A 148 7.89 -22.72 21.32
N THR A 149 8.37 -22.39 22.52
CA THR A 149 8.15 -21.08 23.14
C THR A 149 8.74 -19.95 22.30
N ASP A 150 9.93 -20.12 21.74
CA ASP A 150 10.56 -19.12 20.87
C ASP A 150 9.79 -18.91 19.57
N ILE A 151 9.24 -19.98 18.98
CA ILE A 151 8.35 -19.91 17.81
C ILE A 151 7.07 -19.12 18.15
N CYS A 152 6.44 -19.38 19.29
CA CYS A 152 5.26 -18.64 19.74
C CYS A 152 5.57 -17.14 19.94
N LYS A 153 6.72 -16.80 20.52
CA LYS A 153 7.16 -15.41 20.66
C LYS A 153 7.43 -14.74 19.31
N ALA A 154 8.09 -15.45 18.39
CA ALA A 154 8.33 -14.92 17.04
C ALA A 154 7.03 -14.69 16.28
N ALA A 155 6.05 -15.60 16.42
CA ALA A 155 4.72 -15.43 15.84
C ALA A 155 3.98 -14.24 16.47
N TYR A 156 4.06 -14.05 17.77
CA TYR A 156 3.48 -12.91 18.48
C TYR A 156 4.06 -11.58 17.99
N TYR A 157 5.39 -11.53 17.86
CA TYR A 157 6.07 -10.38 17.28
C TYR A 157 5.61 -10.09 15.85
N ALA A 158 5.58 -11.11 14.98
CA ALA A 158 5.15 -10.96 13.60
C ALA A 158 3.72 -10.43 13.47
N LEU A 159 2.78 -10.97 14.26
CA LEU A 159 1.38 -10.53 14.28
C LEU A 159 1.25 -9.05 14.70
N ASN A 160 1.94 -8.66 15.78
CA ASN A 160 1.86 -7.29 16.29
C ASN A 160 2.56 -6.27 15.40
N THR A 161 3.59 -6.64 14.64
CA THR A 161 4.24 -5.74 13.67
C THR A 161 3.38 -5.48 12.44
N SER A 162 2.47 -6.39 12.10
CA SER A 162 1.58 -6.29 10.93
C SER A 162 0.10 -6.15 11.30
N ARG A 163 -0.19 -5.86 12.54
CA ARG A 163 -1.53 -5.72 13.11
C ARG A 163 -2.33 -4.59 12.41
N ASN A 164 -3.61 -4.82 12.20
CA ASN A 164 -4.54 -3.79 11.74
C ASN A 164 -5.08 -2.95 12.91
N LEU A 165 -5.63 -1.79 12.60
CA LEU A 165 -6.25 -0.90 13.58
C LEU A 165 -7.45 -1.60 14.26
N GLY A 166 -7.48 -1.53 15.57
CA GLY A 166 -8.54 -2.12 16.40
C GLY A 166 -8.39 -3.61 16.67
N GLU A 167 -7.41 -4.32 16.07
CA GLU A 167 -7.16 -5.73 16.34
C GLU A 167 -6.19 -5.94 17.50
N ILE A 168 -6.42 -6.99 18.29
CA ILE A 168 -5.53 -7.43 19.37
C ILE A 168 -5.23 -8.91 19.16
N PHE A 169 -3.96 -9.29 19.25
CA PHE A 169 -3.53 -10.69 19.24
C PHE A 169 -3.03 -11.09 20.62
N TRP A 170 -3.61 -12.14 21.17
CA TRP A 170 -3.02 -12.78 22.35
C TRP A 170 -1.81 -13.61 21.95
N VAL A 171 -0.98 -13.97 22.96
CA VAL A 171 0.21 -14.76 22.71
C VAL A 171 -0.18 -16.08 22.05
N PRO A 172 0.37 -16.40 20.87
CA PRO A 172 0.06 -17.64 20.17
C PRO A 172 0.44 -18.87 20.98
N MET A 173 -0.40 -19.88 20.92
CA MET A 173 -0.18 -21.16 21.60
C MET A 173 -0.02 -22.29 20.58
N PRO A 174 0.77 -23.33 20.87
CA PRO A 174 0.81 -24.52 20.03
C PRO A 174 -0.52 -25.29 20.16
N LEU A 175 -0.98 -25.90 19.06
CA LEU A 175 -2.12 -26.80 19.10
C LEU A 175 -1.80 -28.02 20.00
N MET A 176 -2.66 -28.29 20.97
CA MET A 176 -2.53 -29.44 21.85
C MET A 176 -2.88 -30.72 21.11
N GLN A 177 -1.94 -31.67 21.02
CA GLN A 177 -2.16 -32.92 20.30
C GLN A 177 -3.02 -33.90 21.15
N VAL A 178 -4.10 -34.40 20.54
CA VAL A 178 -4.94 -35.44 21.10
C VAL A 178 -4.70 -36.74 20.29
N PRO A 179 -3.88 -37.67 20.80
CA PRO A 179 -3.50 -38.86 20.06
C PRO A 179 -4.61 -39.90 20.11
N HIS A 180 -5.05 -40.36 18.94
CA HIS A 180 -5.89 -41.52 18.74
C HIS A 180 -5.11 -42.59 17.97
N PHE A 181 -5.55 -43.86 18.03
CA PHE A 181 -5.04 -44.90 17.16
C PHE A 181 -6.16 -45.63 16.46
N ILE A 182 -5.86 -46.22 15.33
CA ILE A 182 -6.83 -46.95 14.51
C ILE A 182 -6.59 -48.44 14.58
N THR A 183 -7.67 -49.20 14.51
CA THR A 183 -7.66 -50.66 14.39
C THR A 183 -8.35 -51.04 13.10
N GLY A 184 -8.12 -52.27 12.62
CA GLY A 184 -8.71 -52.74 11.38
C GLY A 184 -7.71 -53.42 10.44
N MET A 185 -8.03 -53.48 9.15
CA MET A 185 -7.23 -54.20 8.15
C MET A 185 -7.00 -53.33 6.92
N ILE A 186 -5.75 -53.28 6.45
CA ILE A 186 -5.34 -52.69 5.19
C ILE A 186 -4.66 -53.74 4.32
N GLU A 187 -5.11 -53.94 3.10
CA GLU A 187 -4.44 -54.81 2.13
C GLU A 187 -3.66 -53.95 1.14
N ILE A 188 -2.34 -54.25 0.99
CA ILE A 188 -1.43 -53.56 0.08
C ILE A 188 -1.07 -54.43 -1.11
N GLU A 189 -0.67 -53.81 -2.22
CA GLU A 189 -0.35 -54.53 -3.47
C GLU A 189 1.04 -55.19 -3.39
N ASN A 190 2.03 -54.50 -2.80
CA ASN A 190 3.40 -54.94 -2.75
C ASN A 190 4.03 -54.65 -1.35
N GLU A 191 4.64 -55.68 -0.77
CA GLU A 191 5.29 -55.62 0.53
C GLU A 191 6.52 -54.70 0.53
N ASN A 192 7.23 -54.59 -0.60
CA ASN A 192 8.44 -53.73 -0.72
C ASN A 192 8.12 -52.24 -0.58
N ASP A 193 6.89 -51.84 -0.81
CA ASP A 193 6.45 -50.43 -0.75
C ASP A 193 5.88 -50.03 0.63
N LEU A 194 5.91 -50.98 1.61
CA LEU A 194 5.29 -50.79 2.90
C LEU A 194 5.64 -49.49 3.59
N ASN A 195 6.95 -49.15 3.63
CA ASN A 195 7.40 -47.91 4.32
C ASN A 195 6.92 -46.66 3.59
N ALA A 196 6.88 -46.66 2.28
CA ALA A 196 6.36 -45.56 1.48
C ALA A 196 4.85 -45.39 1.69
N ILE A 197 4.12 -46.51 1.74
CA ILE A 197 2.67 -46.53 2.00
C ILE A 197 2.36 -46.01 3.42
N LEU A 198 3.11 -46.47 4.45
CA LEU A 198 2.93 -45.99 5.82
C LEU A 198 3.18 -44.48 5.94
N ALA A 199 4.21 -43.98 5.29
CA ALA A 199 4.48 -42.56 5.25
C ALA A 199 3.37 -41.78 4.49
N ALA A 200 2.86 -42.35 3.41
CA ALA A 200 1.75 -41.75 2.66
C ALA A 200 0.44 -41.75 3.48
N ILE A 201 0.20 -42.77 4.30
CA ILE A 201 -0.95 -42.84 5.23
C ILE A 201 -0.83 -41.70 6.27
N ASP A 202 0.32 -41.55 6.94
CA ASP A 202 0.53 -40.52 7.96
C ASP A 202 0.34 -39.12 7.36
N ASN A 203 0.91 -38.88 6.19
CA ASN A 203 0.79 -37.59 5.49
C ASN A 203 -0.66 -37.32 5.02
N ALA A 204 -1.36 -38.31 4.44
CA ALA A 204 -2.72 -38.14 3.95
C ALA A 204 -3.69 -37.84 5.09
N ILE A 205 -3.57 -38.54 6.22
CA ILE A 205 -4.40 -38.32 7.41
C ILE A 205 -4.09 -36.94 8.01
N SER A 206 -2.83 -36.61 8.19
CA SER A 206 -2.41 -35.32 8.74
C SER A 206 -2.89 -34.15 7.88
N ASN A 207 -2.72 -34.26 6.56
CA ASN A 207 -3.19 -33.23 5.61
C ASN A 207 -4.72 -33.12 5.55
N TYR A 208 -5.44 -34.22 5.79
CA TYR A 208 -6.89 -34.18 5.86
C TYR A 208 -7.36 -33.44 7.13
N ILE A 209 -6.73 -33.71 8.27
CA ILE A 209 -7.10 -33.11 9.56
C ILE A 209 -6.74 -31.62 9.59
N PHE A 210 -5.51 -31.28 9.28
CA PHE A 210 -5.05 -29.91 9.17
C PHE A 210 -3.86 -29.82 8.22
N PRO A 211 -4.07 -29.39 6.96
CA PRO A 211 -3.03 -29.40 5.96
C PRO A 211 -1.94 -28.38 6.28
N ALA A 212 -0.69 -28.75 6.01
CA ALA A 212 0.39 -27.79 6.00
C ALA A 212 0.25 -26.88 4.77
N VAL A 213 0.45 -25.58 4.97
CA VAL A 213 0.44 -24.59 3.89
C VAL A 213 1.71 -24.72 3.08
N VAL A 214 1.59 -24.84 1.76
CA VAL A 214 2.70 -25.01 0.83
C VAL A 214 2.81 -23.76 -0.05
N GLN A 215 4.01 -23.21 -0.13
CA GLN A 215 4.34 -22.08 -0.99
C GLN A 215 4.77 -22.57 -2.36
N LEU A 216 4.26 -21.97 -3.43
CA LEU A 216 4.53 -22.34 -4.80
C LEU A 216 5.12 -21.17 -5.59
N GLY A 217 5.85 -21.50 -6.65
CA GLY A 217 6.40 -20.52 -7.56
C GLY A 217 5.32 -19.87 -8.44
N TYR A 218 5.51 -18.61 -8.81
CA TYR A 218 4.58 -17.85 -9.67
C TYR A 218 4.24 -18.58 -10.99
N GLN A 219 5.27 -19.05 -11.69
CA GLN A 219 5.09 -19.74 -12.97
C GLN A 219 4.32 -21.06 -12.83
N GLN A 220 4.53 -21.78 -11.72
CA GLN A 220 3.80 -23.01 -11.45
C GLN A 220 2.32 -22.73 -11.23
N LEU A 221 1.98 -21.69 -10.45
CA LEU A 221 0.59 -21.31 -10.19
C LEU A 221 -0.15 -20.88 -11.46
N LEU A 222 0.53 -20.16 -12.35
CA LEU A 222 -0.03 -19.82 -13.66
C LEU A 222 -0.29 -21.08 -14.50
N GLN A 223 0.60 -22.08 -14.47
CA GLN A 223 0.41 -23.36 -15.16
C GLN A 223 -0.72 -24.18 -14.55
N ASP A 224 -0.90 -24.09 -13.23
CA ASP A 224 -2.00 -24.74 -12.48
C ASP A 224 -3.35 -24.05 -12.72
N GLY A 225 -3.37 -22.91 -13.45
CA GLY A 225 -4.59 -22.23 -13.89
C GLY A 225 -5.07 -21.10 -12.97
N PHE A 226 -4.27 -20.70 -11.96
CA PHE A 226 -4.59 -19.54 -11.13
C PHE A 226 -4.38 -18.24 -11.92
N ASP A 227 -5.28 -17.28 -11.76
CA ASP A 227 -5.11 -15.98 -12.37
C ASP A 227 -4.23 -15.04 -11.50
N ILE A 228 -3.83 -13.91 -12.09
CA ILE A 228 -2.93 -12.94 -11.44
C ILE A 228 -3.55 -12.38 -10.15
N ASN A 229 -4.86 -12.16 -10.11
CA ASN A 229 -5.54 -11.63 -8.94
C ASN A 229 -5.56 -12.64 -7.79
N GLU A 230 -5.71 -13.92 -8.09
CA GLU A 230 -5.68 -15.01 -7.10
C GLU A 230 -4.27 -15.21 -6.53
N ILE A 231 -3.24 -15.11 -7.36
CA ILE A 231 -1.85 -15.30 -6.96
C ILE A 231 -1.40 -14.17 -6.03
N PHE A 232 -1.70 -12.90 -6.40
CA PHE A 232 -1.28 -11.72 -5.64
C PHE A 232 -2.27 -11.30 -4.55
N ASN A 233 -3.29 -12.10 -4.27
CA ASN A 233 -4.22 -11.82 -3.18
C ASN A 233 -3.58 -12.06 -1.81
N GLY A 234 -3.44 -11.00 -1.02
CA GLY A 234 -2.87 -11.03 0.33
C GLY A 234 -1.42 -10.57 0.41
N PRO A 235 -0.65 -11.04 1.41
CA PRO A 235 0.67 -10.51 1.71
C PRO A 235 1.74 -10.90 0.68
N LEU A 236 2.67 -9.99 0.47
CA LEU A 236 3.89 -10.26 -0.28
C LEU A 236 4.76 -11.23 0.54
N LEU A 237 4.94 -12.45 0.04
CA LEU A 237 5.68 -13.51 0.71
C LEU A 237 7.12 -13.58 0.18
N GLN A 238 8.05 -14.05 1.04
CA GLN A 238 9.48 -14.13 0.70
C GLN A 238 9.84 -15.43 -0.03
N ASN A 239 9.11 -16.52 0.27
CA ASN A 239 9.47 -17.88 -0.15
C ASN A 239 8.55 -18.46 -1.23
N GLY A 240 7.65 -17.67 -1.79
CA GLY A 240 6.71 -18.11 -2.82
C GLY A 240 5.33 -17.50 -2.64
N TRP A 241 4.31 -18.08 -3.27
CA TRP A 241 2.94 -17.59 -3.24
C TRP A 241 2.01 -18.67 -2.71
N VAL A 242 0.95 -18.25 -2.02
CA VAL A 242 -0.06 -19.13 -1.45
C VAL A 242 -1.45 -18.62 -1.86
N PRO A 243 -2.11 -19.20 -2.85
CA PRO A 243 -3.53 -18.92 -3.11
C PRO A 243 -4.40 -19.28 -1.90
N ASP A 244 -5.50 -18.54 -1.68
CA ASP A 244 -6.41 -18.79 -0.55
C ASP A 244 -6.92 -20.23 -0.51
N ALA A 245 -7.16 -20.82 -1.69
CA ALA A 245 -7.59 -22.21 -1.82
C ALA A 245 -6.60 -23.24 -1.23
N HIS A 246 -5.32 -22.87 -1.08
CA HIS A 246 -4.29 -23.74 -0.51
C HIS A 246 -4.17 -23.62 1.02
N VAL A 247 -4.85 -22.65 1.64
CA VAL A 247 -4.95 -22.53 3.10
C VAL A 247 -6.13 -23.37 3.57
N GLY A 248 -5.85 -24.60 3.98
CA GLY A 248 -6.89 -25.53 4.40
C GLY A 248 -7.34 -25.31 5.83
N ALA A 249 -8.64 -25.46 6.06
CA ALA A 249 -9.22 -25.36 7.39
C ALA A 249 -8.98 -26.62 8.24
N LYS A 250 -8.76 -26.42 9.56
CA LYS A 250 -8.68 -27.49 10.55
C LYS A 250 -10.02 -28.23 10.66
N LYS A 251 -9.98 -29.56 10.71
CA LYS A 251 -11.16 -30.40 10.95
C LYS A 251 -11.15 -30.89 12.40
N ASN A 252 -12.27 -30.69 13.07
CA ASN A 252 -12.45 -31.08 14.45
C ASN A 252 -13.08 -32.45 14.61
N LEU A 253 -13.43 -33.11 13.50
CA LEU A 253 -14.12 -34.39 13.46
C LEU A 253 -13.47 -35.31 12.43
N LEU A 254 -13.23 -36.55 12.80
CA LEU A 254 -12.74 -37.60 11.91
C LEU A 254 -13.56 -38.86 12.15
N ASN A 255 -14.18 -39.38 11.10
CA ASN A 255 -14.91 -40.65 11.15
C ASN A 255 -14.26 -41.73 10.25
N THR A 256 -14.59 -42.97 10.51
CA THR A 256 -14.00 -44.14 9.81
C THR A 256 -14.36 -44.19 8.33
N ILE A 257 -15.47 -43.58 7.90
CA ILE A 257 -15.87 -43.54 6.47
C ILE A 257 -14.92 -42.61 5.71
N GLN A 258 -14.68 -41.41 6.27
CA GLN A 258 -13.73 -40.46 5.73
C GLN A 258 -12.32 -41.04 5.69
N LEU A 259 -11.91 -41.68 6.80
CA LEU A 259 -10.60 -42.32 6.88
C LEU A 259 -10.45 -43.42 5.84
N THR A 260 -11.48 -44.30 5.66
CA THR A 260 -11.47 -45.33 4.62
C THR A 260 -11.34 -44.74 3.22
N THR A 261 -12.00 -43.59 2.96
CA THR A 261 -11.93 -42.89 1.66
C THR A 261 -10.52 -42.34 1.43
N ILE A 262 -9.94 -41.72 2.43
CA ILE A 262 -8.58 -41.17 2.36
C ILE A 262 -7.58 -42.29 2.06
N LEU A 263 -7.65 -43.38 2.83
CA LEU A 263 -6.70 -44.48 2.71
C LEU A 263 -6.82 -45.19 1.36
N LYS A 264 -8.03 -45.40 0.84
CA LYS A 264 -8.26 -46.03 -0.48
C LYS A 264 -7.67 -45.23 -1.66
N ASN A 265 -7.51 -43.91 -1.51
CA ASN A 265 -6.95 -43.07 -2.56
C ASN A 265 -5.40 -43.09 -2.59
N ILE A 266 -4.77 -43.80 -1.64
CA ILE A 266 -3.30 -43.92 -1.60
C ILE A 266 -2.87 -45.02 -2.57
N ALA A 267 -1.93 -44.70 -3.46
CA ALA A 267 -1.36 -45.64 -4.38
C ALA A 267 -0.72 -46.84 -3.63
N GLY A 268 -1.03 -48.05 -4.07
CA GLY A 268 -0.54 -49.30 -3.44
C GLY A 268 -1.45 -49.85 -2.35
N ILE A 269 -2.54 -49.18 -1.99
CA ILE A 269 -3.58 -49.71 -1.10
C ILE A 269 -4.72 -50.31 -1.93
N LYS A 270 -4.99 -51.58 -1.72
CA LYS A 270 -6.01 -52.34 -2.45
C LYS A 270 -7.36 -52.40 -1.71
N LEU A 271 -7.36 -52.63 -0.42
CA LEU A 271 -8.55 -52.75 0.40
C LEU A 271 -8.33 -52.18 1.80
N VAL A 272 -9.35 -51.52 2.33
CA VAL A 272 -9.42 -51.07 3.72
C VAL A 272 -10.73 -51.54 4.32
N SER A 273 -10.72 -52.18 5.47
CA SER A 273 -11.92 -52.68 6.11
C SER A 273 -11.83 -52.78 7.63
N GLY A 274 -12.98 -52.69 8.27
CA GLY A 274 -13.15 -52.89 9.72
C GLY A 274 -12.43 -51.82 10.59
N LEU A 275 -12.35 -50.58 10.10
CA LEU A 275 -11.72 -49.51 10.87
C LEU A 275 -12.54 -49.10 12.09
N SER A 276 -11.88 -48.93 13.21
CA SER A 276 -12.41 -48.27 14.42
C SER A 276 -11.30 -47.55 15.20
N PHE A 277 -11.69 -46.68 16.12
CA PHE A 277 -10.76 -45.90 16.91
C PHE A 277 -10.56 -46.49 18.28
N ASP A 278 -9.33 -46.39 18.84
CA ASP A 278 -8.93 -46.64 20.22
C ASP A 278 -9.24 -48.02 20.80
N ASN A 279 -9.54 -48.98 19.94
CA ASN A 279 -9.90 -50.36 20.31
C ASN A 279 -10.94 -50.41 21.46
N ALA A 280 -11.88 -49.48 21.41
CA ALA A 280 -12.92 -49.36 22.43
C ALA A 280 -14.02 -50.44 22.26
N ASN A 281 -14.65 -50.80 23.38
CA ASN A 281 -15.78 -51.72 23.40
C ASN A 281 -16.98 -51.04 24.11
N PRO A 282 -18.03 -50.59 23.35
CA PRO A 282 -18.30 -50.81 21.91
C PRO A 282 -17.34 -50.05 21.01
N PRO A 283 -17.17 -50.42 19.73
CA PRO A 283 -16.29 -49.77 18.77
C PRO A 283 -16.66 -48.31 18.57
N VAL A 284 -15.70 -47.40 18.62
CA VAL A 284 -15.86 -45.98 18.32
C VAL A 284 -15.54 -45.76 16.85
N TYR A 285 -16.47 -45.13 16.12
CA TYR A 285 -16.35 -44.86 14.69
C TYR A 285 -16.10 -43.40 14.35
N GLU A 286 -16.10 -42.53 15.37
CA GLU A 286 -15.93 -41.09 15.24
C GLU A 286 -15.17 -40.52 16.42
N VAL A 287 -14.22 -39.64 16.14
CA VAL A 287 -13.45 -38.89 17.16
C VAL A 287 -13.54 -37.40 16.89
N THR A 288 -13.64 -36.63 17.96
CA THR A 288 -13.77 -35.19 17.91
C THR A 288 -12.68 -34.49 18.72
N SER A 289 -12.38 -33.25 18.40
CA SER A 289 -11.48 -32.40 19.19
C SER A 289 -12.04 -31.00 19.38
N GLU A 290 -11.63 -30.37 20.45
CA GLU A 290 -11.92 -28.96 20.69
C GLU A 290 -11.14 -28.07 19.68
N PRO A 291 -11.52 -26.80 19.53
CA PRO A 291 -10.85 -25.88 18.60
C PRO A 291 -9.33 -25.76 18.82
N ASN A 292 -8.88 -25.72 20.07
CA ASN A 292 -7.47 -25.63 20.47
C ASN A 292 -6.71 -26.97 20.42
N GLN A 293 -7.38 -28.06 20.06
CA GLN A 293 -6.82 -29.40 20.02
C GLN A 293 -6.65 -29.87 18.58
N LEU A 294 -5.60 -30.65 18.32
CA LEU A 294 -5.31 -31.30 17.04
C LEU A 294 -5.47 -32.80 17.18
N LEU A 295 -6.39 -33.39 16.40
CA LEU A 295 -6.47 -34.84 16.27
C LEU A 295 -5.19 -35.37 15.63
N VAL A 296 -4.57 -36.36 16.25
CA VAL A 296 -3.36 -37.01 15.71
C VAL A 296 -3.60 -38.54 15.72
N ILE A 297 -3.40 -39.17 14.58
CA ILE A 297 -3.41 -40.62 14.52
C ILE A 297 -2.00 -41.15 14.76
N ASP A 298 -1.80 -41.80 15.90
CA ASP A 298 -0.55 -42.50 16.22
C ASP A 298 -0.48 -43.81 15.44
N LEU A 299 0.22 -43.78 14.31
CA LEU A 299 0.35 -44.93 13.42
C LEU A 299 1.18 -46.06 14.06
N ALA A 300 2.20 -45.74 14.86
CA ALA A 300 3.02 -46.73 15.54
C ALA A 300 2.17 -47.47 16.57
N LYS A 301 1.37 -46.79 17.38
CA LYS A 301 0.44 -47.37 18.33
C LYS A 301 -0.65 -48.14 17.63
N SER A 302 -1.14 -47.68 16.47
CA SER A 302 -2.12 -48.39 15.64
C SER A 302 -1.60 -49.74 15.19
N LEU A 303 -0.38 -49.80 14.66
CA LEU A 303 0.26 -51.06 14.25
C LEU A 303 0.53 -52.02 15.41
N ALA A 304 0.86 -51.49 16.59
CA ALA A 304 1.10 -52.27 17.79
C ALA A 304 -0.23 -52.83 18.39
N GLN A 305 -1.34 -52.12 18.28
CA GLN A 305 -2.57 -52.40 19.02
C GLN A 305 -3.77 -52.86 18.20
N GLY A 306 -3.63 -53.04 16.89
CA GLY A 306 -4.78 -53.61 16.14
C GLY A 306 -4.92 -53.29 14.68
N LEU A 307 -4.08 -52.44 14.08
CA LEU A 307 -4.05 -52.26 12.65
C LEU A 307 -3.20 -53.36 12.00
N LYS A 308 -3.85 -54.23 11.20
CA LYS A 308 -3.18 -55.34 10.50
C LYS A 308 -3.01 -55.00 9.03
N ILE A 309 -1.78 -55.22 8.53
CA ILE A 309 -1.48 -55.05 7.12
C ILE A 309 -1.32 -56.40 6.44
N TYR A 310 -2.00 -56.55 5.32
CA TYR A 310 -1.99 -57.77 4.50
C TYR A 310 -1.42 -57.49 3.10
N CYS A 311 -0.66 -58.43 2.56
CA CYS A 311 -0.25 -58.45 1.17
C CYS A 311 -0.64 -59.78 0.56
N ARG A 312 -1.44 -59.75 -0.49
CA ARG A 312 -1.93 -61.00 -1.16
C ARG A 312 -2.56 -62.01 -0.19
N GLY A 313 -3.34 -61.53 0.78
CA GLY A 313 -4.02 -62.34 1.77
C GLY A 313 -3.16 -62.89 2.92
N LYS A 314 -1.84 -62.59 2.94
CA LYS A 314 -0.92 -62.94 4.01
C LYS A 314 -0.62 -61.71 4.89
N GLN A 315 -0.70 -61.87 6.19
CA GLN A 315 -0.33 -60.80 7.12
C GLN A 315 1.16 -60.49 7.01
N VAL A 316 1.53 -59.22 6.87
CA VAL A 316 2.92 -58.74 6.84
C VAL A 316 3.40 -58.56 8.27
N GLU A 317 4.49 -59.24 8.62
CA GLU A 317 5.14 -59.01 9.92
C GLU A 317 5.89 -57.68 9.87
N ILE A 318 5.40 -56.72 10.65
CA ILE A 318 6.01 -55.39 10.75
C ILE A 318 6.91 -55.46 11.99
N SER A 319 8.23 -55.60 11.77
CA SER A 319 9.20 -55.22 12.81
C SER A 319 9.16 -53.71 12.87
N LEU A 320 8.58 -53.17 13.97
CA LEU A 320 8.53 -51.71 14.17
C LEU A 320 9.94 -51.15 14.03
N PRO A 321 10.24 -50.36 13.02
CA PRO A 321 11.53 -49.68 12.97
C PRO A 321 11.54 -48.72 14.16
N SER A 322 12.70 -48.68 14.83
CA SER A 322 13.04 -47.56 15.68
C SER A 322 12.59 -46.25 14.94
N THR A 323 12.10 -45.30 15.68
CA THR A 323 11.58 -43.96 15.23
C THR A 323 12.31 -43.31 14.04
N SER A 324 13.52 -43.76 13.75
CA SER A 324 14.41 -43.30 12.67
C SER A 324 13.93 -43.60 11.23
N LEU A 325 13.09 -44.62 10.98
CA LEU A 325 12.63 -44.92 9.61
C LEU A 325 11.35 -44.17 9.18
N LEU A 326 10.48 -43.86 10.15
CA LEU A 326 9.38 -42.91 9.97
C LEU A 326 9.93 -41.48 9.75
N GLU A 327 11.04 -41.16 10.42
CA GLU A 327 11.73 -39.88 10.25
C GLU A 327 12.48 -39.77 8.91
N GLN A 328 13.08 -40.84 8.38
CA GLN A 328 13.73 -40.84 7.07
C GLN A 328 12.72 -40.72 5.90
N GLY A 329 11.51 -41.28 6.04
CA GLY A 329 10.42 -41.04 5.10
C GLY A 329 9.92 -39.61 5.13
N LYS A 330 9.91 -38.98 6.32
CA LYS A 330 9.55 -37.56 6.53
C LYS A 330 10.58 -36.61 5.94
N SER A 331 11.88 -36.90 6.09
CA SER A 331 13.00 -36.09 5.62
C SER A 331 13.01 -35.92 4.10
N ARG A 332 12.67 -36.95 3.32
CA ARG A 332 12.64 -36.86 1.86
C ARG A 332 11.54 -35.95 1.30
N PHE A 333 10.42 -35.81 2.02
CA PHE A 333 9.35 -34.90 1.62
C PHE A 333 9.62 -33.44 2.06
N ILE A 334 10.34 -33.24 3.15
CA ILE A 334 10.76 -31.92 3.64
C ILE A 334 11.85 -31.32 2.72
N ASP A 335 12.79 -32.13 2.24
CA ASP A 335 13.88 -31.65 1.38
C ASP A 335 13.41 -31.23 -0.03
N GLN A 336 12.31 -31.72 -0.54
CA GLN A 336 11.76 -31.24 -1.83
C GLN A 336 11.14 -29.84 -1.75
N ASN A 337 10.66 -29.45 -0.56
CA ASN A 337 10.11 -28.11 -0.33
C ASN A 337 11.16 -27.07 0.08
N ILE A 338 12.33 -27.50 0.57
CA ILE A 338 13.41 -26.59 1.01
C ILE A 338 14.27 -26.08 -0.16
N GLN A 339 14.21 -26.70 -1.32
CA GLN A 339 14.96 -26.21 -2.52
C GLN A 339 14.31 -24.99 -3.20
N LEU A 340 13.18 -24.50 -2.74
CA LEU A 340 12.57 -23.26 -3.23
C LEU A 340 13.13 -21.97 -2.58
N GLY A 341 14.15 -22.07 -1.76
CA GLY A 341 14.80 -20.97 -1.02
C GLY A 341 15.68 -20.00 -1.83
N ALA A 342 15.48 -19.89 -3.14
CA ALA A 342 15.92 -18.72 -3.87
C ALA A 342 14.67 -17.86 -4.00
N ALA A 343 14.66 -16.68 -3.38
CA ALA A 343 13.64 -15.67 -3.57
C ALA A 343 13.22 -15.65 -5.05
N VAL A 344 12.08 -16.24 -5.35
CA VAL A 344 11.48 -16.16 -6.68
C VAL A 344 10.98 -14.73 -6.77
N LYS A 345 11.90 -13.82 -7.13
CA LYS A 345 11.49 -12.48 -7.56
C LYS A 345 10.53 -12.69 -8.70
N VAL A 346 9.27 -12.38 -8.44
CA VAL A 346 8.29 -12.33 -9.51
C VAL A 346 8.80 -11.30 -10.50
N GLN A 347 9.12 -11.73 -11.67
CA GLN A 347 9.30 -10.84 -12.81
C GLN A 347 8.02 -10.96 -13.62
N THR A 348 7.09 -10.05 -13.34
CA THR A 348 5.99 -9.85 -14.28
C THR A 348 6.63 -9.42 -15.59
N GLU A 349 6.43 -10.19 -16.65
CA GLU A 349 6.99 -9.87 -17.96
C GLU A 349 6.32 -8.59 -18.46
N VAL A 350 7.04 -7.49 -18.38
CA VAL A 350 6.61 -6.24 -18.99
C VAL A 350 6.68 -6.42 -20.50
N PRO A 351 5.60 -6.16 -21.25
CA PRO A 351 5.60 -6.29 -22.70
C PRO A 351 6.71 -5.46 -23.32
N SER A 352 7.46 -6.03 -24.25
CA SER A 352 8.41 -5.27 -25.06
C SER A 352 7.72 -4.74 -26.32
N GLY A 353 8.05 -3.51 -26.71
CA GLY A 353 7.59 -2.88 -27.94
C GLY A 353 8.72 -2.68 -28.96
N LYS A 354 8.35 -2.32 -30.16
CA LYS A 354 9.29 -1.89 -31.19
C LYS A 354 9.38 -0.37 -31.15
N TYR A 355 10.58 0.16 -30.88
CA TYR A 355 10.79 1.60 -30.92
C TYR A 355 10.39 2.18 -32.29
N ARG A 356 9.59 3.25 -32.26
CA ARG A 356 9.15 4.04 -33.41
C ARG A 356 9.60 5.47 -33.18
N ASP A 357 10.35 6.03 -34.12
CA ASP A 357 10.82 7.42 -34.04
C ASP A 357 9.71 8.39 -34.45
N ILE A 358 8.63 8.41 -33.66
CA ILE A 358 7.41 9.20 -33.97
C ILE A 358 7.68 10.70 -33.91
N ASN A 359 8.63 11.13 -33.07
CA ASN A 359 8.96 12.56 -32.93
C ASN A 359 9.74 13.12 -34.13
N ASN A 360 10.17 12.28 -35.05
CA ASN A 360 10.92 12.70 -36.22
C ASN A 360 9.96 13.13 -37.35
N TYR A 361 9.37 14.30 -37.17
CA TYR A 361 8.47 14.88 -38.16
C TYR A 361 9.23 15.27 -39.44
N TYR A 362 8.71 14.91 -40.60
CA TYR A 362 9.23 15.33 -41.92
C TYR A 362 8.39 16.47 -42.47
N SER A 363 9.02 17.62 -42.69
CA SER A 363 8.33 18.84 -43.13
C SER A 363 7.66 18.71 -44.47
N ILE A 364 6.44 19.24 -44.57
CA ILE A 364 5.73 19.36 -45.86
C ILE A 364 6.48 20.25 -46.86
N GLN A 365 7.32 21.18 -46.43
CA GLN A 365 8.14 21.99 -47.30
C GLN A 365 9.03 21.18 -48.23
N ASN A 366 9.51 20.02 -47.73
CA ASN A 366 10.41 19.14 -48.48
C ASN A 366 9.68 18.17 -49.44
N THR A 367 8.32 18.13 -49.40
CA THR A 367 7.49 17.30 -50.28
C THR A 367 6.89 18.09 -51.46
N PHE A 368 7.08 19.40 -51.45
CA PHE A 368 6.62 20.26 -52.56
C PHE A 368 7.42 20.02 -53.82
N PRO A 369 6.81 20.16 -55.01
CA PRO A 369 7.52 20.18 -56.29
C PRO A 369 8.62 21.25 -56.29
N GLU A 370 9.78 20.94 -56.85
CA GLU A 370 10.95 21.82 -56.92
C GLU A 370 10.67 23.19 -57.52
N VAL A 371 9.66 23.29 -58.40
CA VAL A 371 9.23 24.56 -59.00
C VAL A 371 8.79 25.64 -58.02
N PHE A 372 8.36 25.23 -56.82
CA PHE A 372 7.97 26.16 -55.77
C PHE A 372 9.15 26.70 -54.95
N ALA A 373 10.33 26.09 -55.10
CA ALA A 373 11.60 26.46 -54.47
C ALA A 373 11.49 26.65 -52.91
N VAL A 374 10.74 25.75 -52.22
CA VAL A 374 10.47 25.83 -50.75
C VAL A 374 11.23 24.84 -49.91
N GLY A 375 11.88 23.82 -50.43
CA GLY A 375 12.72 22.88 -49.69
C GLY A 375 13.98 23.55 -49.12
N GLU A 376 14.81 22.79 -48.43
CA GLU A 376 16.03 23.28 -47.76
C GLU A 376 16.98 24.05 -48.69
N ASP A 377 17.25 23.54 -49.87
CA ASP A 377 18.19 24.08 -50.86
C ASP A 377 17.52 24.41 -52.21
N ALA A 378 16.23 24.71 -52.14
CA ALA A 378 15.42 24.85 -53.35
C ALA A 378 15.61 26.15 -54.12
N VAL A 379 16.37 27.12 -53.61
CA VAL A 379 16.66 28.36 -54.33
C VAL A 379 17.89 28.18 -55.15
N VAL A 380 17.74 28.23 -56.47
CA VAL A 380 18.84 28.11 -57.44
C VAL A 380 19.83 29.26 -57.30
N ASP A 381 21.14 29.00 -57.52
CA ASP A 381 22.20 29.99 -57.37
C ASP A 381 22.04 31.27 -58.18
N ASN A 382 21.22 31.26 -59.22
CA ASN A 382 20.94 32.39 -60.10
C ASN A 382 19.51 32.97 -59.94
N ALA A 383 18.82 32.67 -58.83
CA ALA A 383 17.47 33.18 -58.60
C ALA A 383 17.44 34.68 -58.46
N THR A 384 16.40 35.32 -59.06
CA THR A 384 16.16 36.75 -58.92
C THR A 384 15.68 37.07 -57.49
N ALA A 385 15.92 38.32 -57.06
CA ALA A 385 15.46 38.77 -55.75
C ALA A 385 13.94 38.57 -55.57
N PHE A 386 13.18 38.68 -56.65
CA PHE A 386 11.73 38.46 -56.67
C PHE A 386 11.38 36.98 -56.41
N GLN A 387 12.06 36.06 -57.09
CA GLN A 387 11.87 34.60 -56.86
C GLN A 387 12.23 34.19 -55.43
N ILE A 388 13.31 34.75 -54.90
CA ILE A 388 13.73 34.53 -53.50
C ILE A 388 12.66 35.06 -52.55
N ALA A 389 12.10 36.23 -52.78
CA ALA A 389 11.03 36.79 -51.98
C ALA A 389 9.75 35.95 -52.00
N GLN A 390 9.34 35.47 -53.18
CA GLN A 390 8.18 34.58 -53.33
C GLN A 390 8.37 33.26 -52.61
N SER A 391 9.54 32.64 -52.77
CA SER A 391 9.90 31.41 -52.06
C SER A 391 9.82 31.60 -50.55
N ARG A 392 10.41 32.66 -50.01
CA ARG A 392 10.38 32.97 -48.55
C ARG A 392 8.97 33.23 -48.04
N GLN A 393 8.15 33.93 -48.84
CA GLN A 393 6.74 34.19 -48.47
C GLN A 393 5.94 32.89 -48.37
N LEU A 394 6.06 32.01 -49.37
CA LEU A 394 5.41 30.70 -49.35
C LEU A 394 5.94 29.83 -48.21
N LYS A 395 7.27 29.81 -48.02
CA LYS A 395 7.90 29.11 -46.92
C LYS A 395 7.37 29.55 -45.53
N GLY A 396 7.22 30.88 -45.32
CA GLY A 396 6.63 31.42 -44.09
C GLY A 396 5.18 30.97 -43.89
N TYR A 397 4.40 30.90 -44.99
CA TYR A 397 3.04 30.40 -44.90
C TYR A 397 2.98 28.91 -44.59
N LEU A 398 3.82 28.07 -45.18
CA LEU A 398 3.90 26.62 -44.91
C LEU A 398 4.38 26.30 -43.49
N THR A 399 5.17 27.18 -42.89
CA THR A 399 5.65 27.04 -41.51
C THR A 399 4.50 26.92 -40.50
N LEU A 400 3.33 27.54 -40.79
CA LEU A 400 2.15 27.38 -39.93
C LEU A 400 1.62 25.94 -39.90
N PHE A 401 1.54 25.31 -41.08
CA PHE A 401 1.11 23.90 -41.16
C PHE A 401 2.15 22.95 -40.56
N ASP A 402 3.44 23.20 -40.83
CA ASP A 402 4.53 22.43 -40.24
C ASP A 402 4.50 22.46 -38.71
N GLN A 403 4.21 23.67 -38.13
CA GLN A 403 4.15 23.77 -36.66
C GLN A 403 3.00 22.94 -36.06
N VAL A 404 1.81 23.03 -36.70
CA VAL A 404 0.66 22.25 -36.23
C VAL A 404 0.92 20.76 -36.35
N LEU A 405 1.43 20.30 -37.47
CA LEU A 405 1.76 18.89 -37.73
C LEU A 405 2.85 18.40 -36.76
N ALA A 406 3.96 19.14 -36.62
CA ALA A 406 5.05 18.81 -35.71
C ALA A 406 4.56 18.66 -34.26
N ASN A 407 3.67 19.55 -33.81
CA ASN A 407 3.06 19.46 -32.48
C ASN A 407 2.20 18.18 -32.33
N GLN A 408 1.45 17.76 -33.35
CA GLN A 408 0.66 16.52 -33.28
C GLN A 408 1.56 15.27 -33.20
N PHE A 409 2.65 15.22 -33.94
CA PHE A 409 3.62 14.15 -33.85
C PHE A 409 4.31 14.15 -32.46
N SER A 410 4.67 15.32 -31.93
CA SER A 410 5.23 15.46 -30.60
C SER A 410 4.26 15.02 -29.50
N GLN A 411 2.98 15.37 -29.63
CA GLN A 411 1.94 14.93 -28.70
C GLN A 411 1.81 13.41 -28.69
N LEU A 412 1.81 12.75 -29.84
CA LEU A 412 1.75 11.31 -29.95
C LEU A 412 3.03 10.64 -29.38
N ALA A 413 4.20 11.15 -29.70
CA ALA A 413 5.48 10.63 -29.22
C ALA A 413 5.63 10.72 -27.68
N ASN A 414 4.99 11.72 -27.08
CA ASN A 414 5.07 11.99 -25.63
C ASN A 414 3.80 11.58 -24.86
N VAL A 415 2.89 10.81 -25.47
CA VAL A 415 1.63 10.43 -24.83
C VAL A 415 1.86 9.70 -23.50
N GLY A 416 2.92 8.92 -23.38
CA GLY A 416 3.27 8.27 -22.11
C GLY A 416 3.55 9.25 -20.98
N LYS A 417 4.11 10.41 -21.28
CA LYS A 417 4.42 11.46 -20.30
C LYS A 417 3.17 12.14 -19.73
N LEU A 418 2.04 12.12 -20.45
CA LEU A 418 0.75 12.61 -19.93
C LEU A 418 0.30 11.84 -18.70
N PHE A 419 0.56 10.55 -18.66
CA PHE A 419 0.15 9.67 -17.56
C PHE A 419 1.14 9.63 -16.39
N SER A 420 2.19 10.45 -16.42
CA SER A 420 3.08 10.58 -15.28
C SER A 420 2.37 11.26 -14.11
N PHE A 421 2.44 10.66 -12.93
CA PHE A 421 1.97 11.26 -11.68
C PHE A 421 3.09 11.96 -10.91
N LYS A 422 4.25 12.13 -11.52
CA LYS A 422 5.34 12.95 -10.96
C LYS A 422 5.07 14.43 -11.24
N ASN A 423 5.22 15.27 -10.25
CA ASN A 423 4.98 16.72 -10.40
C ASN A 423 6.17 17.45 -10.95
N ALA A 424 7.38 17.09 -10.57
CA ALA A 424 8.53 17.84 -10.94
C ALA A 424 9.10 17.41 -12.29
N MET A 425 9.60 18.39 -13.00
CA MET A 425 10.33 18.24 -14.24
C MET A 425 11.79 17.84 -14.05
N THR A 426 12.29 17.87 -12.82
CA THR A 426 13.65 17.40 -12.48
C THR A 426 13.65 15.88 -12.43
N GLY A 427 14.23 15.27 -13.44
CA GLY A 427 14.44 13.84 -13.49
C GLY A 427 15.40 13.33 -12.41
N ASP A 428 15.28 12.06 -12.06
CA ASP A 428 16.34 11.34 -11.40
C ASP A 428 17.49 11.15 -12.39
N PRO A 429 18.71 11.66 -12.11
CA PRO A 429 19.85 11.52 -13.04
C PRO A 429 20.20 10.06 -13.35
N SER A 430 19.71 9.11 -12.54
CA SER A 430 19.89 7.68 -12.78
C SER A 430 18.85 7.08 -13.74
N ASP A 431 17.82 7.83 -14.12
CA ASP A 431 16.75 7.37 -14.99
C ASP A 431 16.88 8.05 -16.36
N GLU A 432 17.47 7.35 -17.32
CA GLU A 432 17.69 7.85 -18.70
C GLU A 432 16.41 8.25 -19.44
N ASP A 433 15.26 7.95 -18.88
CA ASP A 433 13.95 8.14 -19.48
C ASP A 433 13.12 9.26 -18.83
N GLU A 434 13.61 9.91 -17.77
CA GLU A 434 12.93 11.04 -17.17
C GLU A 434 13.23 12.35 -17.92
N PHE A 435 12.43 13.38 -17.66
CA PHE A 435 12.65 14.73 -18.16
C PHE A 435 13.97 15.27 -17.60
N TYR A 436 15.02 15.26 -18.39
CA TYR A 436 16.29 15.83 -18.00
C TYR A 436 16.26 17.35 -18.05
N ALA A 437 16.84 17.94 -17.03
CA ALA A 437 17.26 19.31 -17.12
C ALA A 437 18.47 19.37 -18.06
N VAL A 438 18.41 20.18 -19.08
CA VAL A 438 19.54 20.46 -19.95
C VAL A 438 20.37 21.54 -19.32
N GLU A 439 21.66 21.25 -19.03
CA GLU A 439 22.61 22.28 -18.57
C GLU A 439 22.88 23.27 -19.72
N ASP A 440 22.68 24.55 -19.44
CA ASP A 440 23.09 25.60 -20.38
C ASP A 440 24.59 25.85 -20.32
N LYS A 441 25.09 26.75 -21.16
CA LYS A 441 26.51 27.15 -21.22
C LYS A 441 27.04 27.81 -19.91
N TYR A 442 26.16 28.14 -18.98
CA TYR A 442 26.48 28.72 -17.68
C TYR A 442 26.34 27.73 -16.54
N GLY A 443 26.07 26.46 -16.83
CA GLY A 443 25.85 25.43 -15.83
C GLY A 443 24.47 25.53 -15.12
N GLN A 444 23.53 26.27 -15.71
CA GLN A 444 22.16 26.31 -15.20
C GLN A 444 21.33 25.19 -15.84
N GLU A 445 20.67 24.42 -14.98
CA GLU A 445 19.75 23.38 -15.42
C GLU A 445 18.45 23.99 -15.96
N HIS A 446 18.10 23.65 -17.18
CA HIS A 446 16.84 24.02 -17.81
C HIS A 446 16.05 22.76 -18.13
N PRO A 447 14.73 22.79 -18.04
CA PRO A 447 13.90 21.63 -18.44
C PRO A 447 14.08 21.33 -19.94
N GLU A 448 14.09 20.05 -20.29
CA GLU A 448 14.22 19.58 -21.68
C GLU A 448 13.13 20.21 -22.59
N TYR A 449 11.95 20.43 -22.02
CA TYR A 449 10.90 21.22 -22.66
C TYR A 449 10.74 22.53 -21.91
N PRO A 450 10.66 23.65 -22.61
CA PRO A 450 10.17 24.86 -22.01
C PRO A 450 8.76 24.56 -21.54
N VAL A 451 8.57 24.60 -20.23
CA VAL A 451 7.23 24.41 -19.64
C VAL A 451 6.56 25.76 -19.66
N PRO A 452 5.32 25.84 -20.11
CA PRO A 452 4.55 27.08 -20.04
C PRO A 452 4.51 27.56 -18.61
N TYR A 453 4.47 26.61 -17.68
CA TYR A 453 4.29 26.87 -16.28
C TYR A 453 5.28 26.04 -15.49
N ARG A 454 6.12 26.71 -14.70
CA ARG A 454 7.29 26.12 -14.04
C ARG A 454 6.96 25.06 -12.97
N ASP A 455 5.70 24.94 -12.58
CA ASP A 455 5.32 24.20 -11.39
C ASP A 455 4.98 22.72 -11.66
N PHE A 456 4.47 22.41 -12.86
CA PHE A 456 3.93 21.07 -13.16
C PHE A 456 4.36 20.54 -14.52
N SER A 457 4.31 19.23 -14.70
CA SER A 457 4.57 18.57 -15.97
C SER A 457 3.62 19.05 -17.06
N PRO A 458 4.09 19.25 -18.30
CA PRO A 458 3.24 19.74 -19.39
C PRO A 458 2.16 18.72 -19.74
N THR A 459 1.03 19.22 -20.22
CA THR A 459 -0.08 18.41 -20.77
C THR A 459 -0.20 18.55 -22.28
N TYR A 460 0.52 19.48 -22.85
CA TYR A 460 0.64 19.69 -24.29
C TYR A 460 2.11 19.72 -24.68
N PHE A 461 2.50 18.94 -25.68
CA PHE A 461 3.88 18.81 -26.13
C PHE A 461 4.04 19.45 -27.48
N TYR A 462 4.93 20.44 -27.56
CA TYR A 462 5.28 21.07 -28.82
C TYR A 462 6.54 20.46 -29.37
N GLN A 463 6.72 20.61 -30.67
CA GLN A 463 8.00 20.43 -31.31
C GLN A 463 8.43 21.75 -31.91
N SER A 464 9.58 22.28 -31.50
CA SER A 464 10.16 23.43 -32.17
C SER A 464 10.50 23.06 -33.62
N LEU A 465 10.14 23.90 -34.57
CA LEU A 465 10.55 23.71 -35.94
C LEU A 465 12.06 23.79 -36.14
N TYR A 466 12.79 24.31 -35.15
CA TYR A 466 14.24 24.29 -35.08
C TYR A 466 14.83 22.88 -34.97
N ASP A 467 14.05 21.95 -34.44
CA ASP A 467 14.43 20.55 -34.27
C ASP A 467 13.97 19.66 -35.43
N VAL A 468 13.16 20.22 -36.34
CA VAL A 468 12.71 19.51 -37.54
C VAL A 468 13.82 19.52 -38.58
N PRO A 469 14.28 18.36 -39.04
CA PRO A 469 15.34 18.27 -40.04
C PRO A 469 14.98 19.03 -41.33
N HIS A 470 15.96 19.69 -41.89
CA HIS A 470 15.85 20.36 -43.19
C HIS A 470 14.89 21.56 -43.28
N ILE A 471 14.44 22.08 -42.14
CA ILE A 471 13.74 23.39 -42.09
C ILE A 471 14.75 24.43 -41.63
N LYS A 472 14.81 25.53 -42.42
CA LYS A 472 15.48 26.74 -41.97
C LYS A 472 14.42 27.78 -41.65
N PRO A 473 14.17 28.10 -40.38
CA PRO A 473 13.17 29.09 -40.01
C PRO A 473 13.52 30.47 -40.60
N LEU A 474 12.45 31.21 -40.94
CA LEU A 474 12.57 32.54 -41.50
C LEU A 474 12.72 33.64 -40.44
N LEU A 475 12.54 33.27 -39.16
CA LEU A 475 12.61 34.22 -38.07
C LEU A 475 14.07 34.66 -37.84
N LYS A 476 14.34 35.88 -38.21
CA LYS A 476 15.60 36.58 -37.88
C LYS A 476 15.20 37.72 -36.95
N ASP A 477 15.66 37.62 -35.72
CA ASP A 477 15.75 38.78 -34.85
C ASP A 477 17.18 39.31 -34.96
N ASN A 478 17.37 40.47 -35.53
CA ASN A 478 18.67 41.06 -35.78
C ASN A 478 19.42 41.36 -34.48
N ASP A 479 18.72 41.47 -33.37
CA ASP A 479 19.33 41.69 -32.05
C ASP A 479 19.91 40.41 -31.46
N ILE A 480 19.41 39.24 -31.87
CA ILE A 480 19.85 37.93 -31.41
C ILE A 480 20.96 37.34 -32.32
N PHE A 481 20.85 37.58 -33.64
CA PHE A 481 21.81 37.04 -34.63
C PHE A 481 22.93 38.08 -34.86
N ASN A 482 24.08 37.86 -34.28
CA ASN A 482 25.25 38.69 -34.44
C ASN A 482 26.01 38.35 -35.76
N PHE A 483 25.78 39.12 -36.79
CA PHE A 483 26.49 39.02 -38.08
C PHE A 483 27.83 39.77 -38.00
N GLY A 484 28.74 39.42 -37.15
CA GLY A 484 29.97 40.12 -36.88
C GLY A 484 30.83 40.38 -38.10
N THR A 485 31.72 41.36 -37.99
CA THR A 485 32.69 41.84 -39.01
C THR A 485 34.05 41.15 -38.84
N GLY A 486 34.09 39.93 -38.26
CA GLY A 486 35.34 39.25 -37.98
C GLY A 486 35.86 38.37 -39.11
N THR A 487 36.85 37.53 -38.87
CA THR A 487 37.49 36.61 -39.79
C THR A 487 36.62 35.39 -40.15
N GLU A 488 35.55 35.14 -39.41
CA GLU A 488 34.58 34.09 -39.72
C GLU A 488 33.60 34.57 -40.79
N SER A 489 33.21 33.64 -41.66
CA SER A 489 32.22 33.98 -42.68
C SER A 489 30.84 34.29 -42.01
N ALA A 490 30.08 35.22 -42.59
CA ALA A 490 28.75 35.58 -42.10
C ALA A 490 27.83 34.34 -41.97
N LYS A 491 28.03 33.34 -42.81
CA LYS A 491 27.28 32.10 -42.82
C LYS A 491 27.62 31.20 -41.59
N GLU A 492 28.89 31.17 -41.16
CA GLU A 492 29.35 30.41 -39.99
C GLU A 492 28.84 31.07 -38.70
N LEU A 493 28.89 32.39 -38.63
CA LEU A 493 28.38 33.17 -37.49
C LEU A 493 26.84 33.03 -37.39
N GLU A 494 26.13 33.09 -38.51
CA GLU A 494 24.69 32.84 -38.55
C GLU A 494 24.36 31.42 -38.05
N HIS A 495 25.09 30.42 -38.46
CA HIS A 495 24.89 29.04 -38.02
C HIS A 495 25.15 28.89 -36.53
N LYS A 496 26.20 29.53 -36.02
CA LYS A 496 26.53 29.46 -34.58
C LYS A 496 25.47 30.16 -33.72
N SER A 497 25.07 31.37 -34.12
CA SER A 497 24.00 32.09 -33.40
C SER A 497 22.68 31.35 -33.45
N TRP A 498 22.38 30.66 -34.57
CA TRP A 498 21.22 29.83 -34.71
C TRP A 498 21.21 28.65 -33.76
N ILE A 499 22.35 27.97 -33.61
CA ILE A 499 22.50 26.86 -32.64
C ILE A 499 22.32 27.34 -31.19
N GLU A 500 22.88 28.51 -30.84
CA GLU A 500 22.74 29.11 -29.52
C GLU A 500 21.27 29.47 -29.22
N TYR A 501 20.59 30.13 -30.16
CA TYR A 501 19.16 30.47 -30.02
C TYR A 501 18.27 29.23 -29.90
N LYS A 502 18.54 28.23 -30.70
CA LYS A 502 17.83 26.96 -30.70
C LYS A 502 17.94 26.24 -29.32
N ARG A 503 19.08 26.39 -28.66
CA ARG A 503 19.36 25.75 -27.37
C ARG A 503 18.81 26.56 -26.18
N ASP A 504 18.39 27.79 -26.39
CA ASP A 504 17.80 28.59 -25.34
C ASP A 504 16.31 28.21 -25.12
N PRO A 505 15.94 27.49 -24.04
CA PRO A 505 14.58 27.10 -23.77
C PRO A 505 13.65 28.26 -23.46
N TYR A 506 14.19 29.43 -23.19
CA TYR A 506 13.43 30.66 -22.90
C TYR A 506 13.41 31.63 -24.06
N ASN A 507 13.74 31.18 -25.27
CA ASN A 507 13.68 32.10 -26.44
C ASN A 507 12.23 32.58 -26.70
N PRO A 508 12.04 33.78 -27.21
CA PRO A 508 10.75 34.38 -27.40
C PRO A 508 9.79 33.60 -28.31
N TYR A 509 10.32 32.86 -29.28
CA TYR A 509 9.51 32.01 -30.15
C TYR A 509 8.86 30.86 -29.38
N ILE A 510 9.63 30.17 -28.60
CA ILE A 510 9.13 29.06 -27.79
C ILE A 510 8.15 29.57 -26.73
N HIS A 511 8.47 30.68 -26.06
CA HIS A 511 7.57 31.31 -25.12
C HIS A 511 6.24 31.74 -25.74
N GLY A 512 6.31 32.43 -26.85
CA GLY A 512 5.12 32.87 -27.59
C GLY A 512 4.27 31.71 -28.12
N LEU A 513 4.93 30.62 -28.54
CA LEU A 513 4.23 29.39 -28.94
C LEU A 513 3.45 28.78 -27.78
N MET A 514 4.06 28.74 -26.60
CA MET A 514 3.45 28.19 -25.39
C MET A 514 2.26 29.03 -24.93
N GLU A 515 2.42 30.36 -24.85
CA GLU A 515 1.35 31.25 -24.44
C GLU A 515 0.16 31.23 -25.41
N PHE A 516 0.44 31.08 -26.70
CA PHE A 516 -0.61 31.03 -27.74
C PHE A 516 -1.38 29.71 -27.75
N MET A 517 -0.72 28.60 -27.39
CA MET A 517 -1.31 27.26 -27.51
C MET A 517 -2.14 26.85 -26.29
N GLU A 518 -1.79 27.30 -25.09
CA GLU A 518 -2.48 26.88 -23.85
C GLU A 518 -2.37 27.95 -22.77
N GLU A 519 -3.50 28.38 -22.19
CA GLU A 519 -3.50 29.22 -20.99
C GLU A 519 -3.12 28.39 -19.73
N GLU A 520 -2.50 29.06 -18.75
CA GLU A 520 -2.06 28.43 -17.49
C GLU A 520 -3.17 27.67 -16.78
N ARG A 521 -4.35 28.26 -16.75
CA ARG A 521 -5.53 27.67 -16.12
C ARG A 521 -5.97 26.38 -16.78
N ASP A 522 -5.99 26.38 -18.12
CA ASP A 522 -6.37 25.21 -18.90
C ASP A 522 -5.38 24.06 -18.73
N SER A 523 -4.08 24.36 -18.64
CA SER A 523 -3.04 23.39 -18.35
C SER A 523 -3.27 22.72 -16.98
N PHE A 524 -3.56 23.50 -15.94
CA PHE A 524 -3.81 22.97 -14.61
C PHE A 524 -5.11 22.16 -14.55
N GLU A 525 -6.18 22.61 -15.20
CA GLU A 525 -7.44 21.86 -15.25
C GLU A 525 -7.28 20.52 -15.97
N ARG A 526 -6.56 20.52 -17.08
CA ARG A 526 -6.24 19.29 -17.84
C ARG A 526 -5.37 18.35 -17.01
N ARG A 527 -4.34 18.87 -16.33
CA ARG A 527 -3.48 18.08 -15.45
C ARG A 527 -4.28 17.46 -14.31
N ASN A 528 -5.14 18.21 -13.65
CA ASN A 528 -6.03 17.70 -12.62
C ASN A 528 -6.99 16.62 -13.16
N ALA A 529 -7.54 16.81 -14.37
CA ALA A 529 -8.39 15.81 -15.01
C ALA A 529 -7.64 14.48 -15.29
N ILE A 530 -6.39 14.54 -15.73
CA ILE A 530 -5.55 13.36 -15.93
C ILE A 530 -5.31 12.65 -14.61
N LEU A 531 -4.95 13.37 -13.55
CA LEU A 531 -4.75 12.79 -12.22
C LEU A 531 -6.04 12.17 -11.66
N ASN A 532 -7.20 12.79 -11.91
CA ASN A 532 -8.51 12.21 -11.57
C ASN A 532 -8.74 10.86 -12.27
N HIS A 533 -8.41 10.80 -13.57
CA HIS A 533 -8.50 9.55 -14.32
C HIS A 533 -7.58 8.47 -13.74
N LEU A 534 -6.35 8.81 -13.37
CA LEU A 534 -5.40 7.87 -12.78
C LEU A 534 -5.89 7.36 -11.40
N LEU A 535 -6.40 8.25 -10.55
CA LEU A 535 -7.00 7.86 -9.26
C LEU A 535 -8.19 6.92 -9.45
N ALA A 536 -9.14 7.29 -10.30
CA ALA A 536 -10.32 6.49 -10.59
C ALA A 536 -9.97 5.11 -11.16
N ARG A 537 -8.93 5.03 -11.99
CA ARG A 537 -8.41 3.76 -12.54
C ARG A 537 -7.94 2.79 -11.44
N HIS A 538 -7.42 3.32 -10.33
CA HIS A 538 -7.00 2.54 -9.16
C HIS A 538 -8.11 2.38 -8.12
N GLY A 539 -9.35 2.77 -8.42
CA GLY A 539 -10.49 2.64 -7.51
C GLY A 539 -10.56 3.70 -6.41
N GLU A 540 -9.71 4.73 -6.46
CA GLU A 540 -9.72 5.81 -5.48
C GLU A 540 -10.83 6.82 -5.76
N SER A 541 -11.51 7.27 -4.69
CA SER A 541 -12.58 8.25 -4.81
C SER A 541 -12.04 9.67 -4.99
N VAL A 542 -12.12 10.17 -6.23
CA VAL A 542 -11.71 11.54 -6.57
C VAL A 542 -12.49 12.56 -5.75
N VAL A 543 -13.80 12.37 -5.59
CA VAL A 543 -14.66 13.28 -4.82
C VAL A 543 -14.23 13.37 -3.36
N MET A 544 -13.89 12.23 -2.75
CA MET A 544 -13.40 12.19 -1.37
C MET A 544 -12.10 12.97 -1.24
N ILE A 545 -11.15 12.72 -2.14
CA ILE A 545 -9.84 13.39 -2.12
C ILE A 545 -10.00 14.90 -2.34
N ASP A 546 -10.79 15.32 -3.33
CA ASP A 546 -11.05 16.74 -3.58
C ASP A 546 -11.70 17.44 -2.40
N THR A 547 -12.69 16.81 -1.75
CA THR A 547 -13.36 17.36 -0.57
C THR A 547 -12.37 17.59 0.59
N ILE A 548 -11.40 16.70 0.75
CA ILE A 548 -10.37 16.82 1.79
C ILE A 548 -9.39 17.95 1.44
N ILE A 549 -8.94 18.03 0.19
CA ILE A 549 -7.92 18.97 -0.25
C ILE A 549 -8.46 20.40 -0.37
N ASP A 550 -9.69 20.61 -0.84
CA ASP A 550 -10.25 21.93 -1.14
C ASP A 550 -10.24 22.94 0.02
N GLY A 551 -10.08 22.49 1.22
CA GLY A 551 -9.94 23.39 2.37
C GLY A 551 -8.52 23.54 2.90
N SER A 552 -7.52 22.94 2.26
CA SER A 552 -6.15 22.92 2.79
C SER A 552 -5.44 24.28 2.69
N LEU A 553 -5.81 25.11 1.71
CA LEU A 553 -5.22 26.43 1.47
C LEU A 553 -3.67 26.43 1.48
N TYR A 554 -3.08 25.40 0.90
CA TYR A 554 -1.64 25.20 0.89
C TYR A 554 -0.92 26.23 0.00
N THR A 555 -1.36 26.34 -1.28
CA THR A 555 -0.82 27.34 -2.23
C THR A 555 -1.70 28.59 -2.35
N GLY A 556 -2.89 28.58 -1.78
CA GLY A 556 -3.92 29.59 -2.01
C GLY A 556 -4.73 29.38 -3.29
N ASP A 557 -4.37 28.40 -4.12
CA ASP A 557 -5.08 28.00 -5.34
C ASP A 557 -5.50 26.53 -5.22
N SER A 558 -6.81 26.27 -5.20
CA SER A 558 -7.36 24.93 -5.01
C SER A 558 -6.96 23.96 -6.12
N ILE A 559 -6.79 24.41 -7.36
CA ILE A 559 -6.36 23.55 -8.47
C ILE A 559 -4.91 23.12 -8.30
N LYS A 560 -4.02 24.06 -7.93
CA LYS A 560 -2.62 23.73 -7.64
C LYS A 560 -2.52 22.75 -6.48
N ASP A 561 -3.26 22.96 -5.40
CA ASP A 561 -3.31 22.06 -4.25
C ASP A 561 -3.78 20.66 -4.66
N ARG A 562 -4.83 20.55 -5.46
CA ARG A 562 -5.31 19.27 -5.98
C ARG A 562 -4.26 18.55 -6.81
N ILE A 563 -3.53 19.23 -7.68
CA ILE A 563 -2.46 18.62 -8.49
C ILE A 563 -1.35 18.10 -7.59
N ILE A 564 -0.90 18.90 -6.63
CA ILE A 564 0.20 18.55 -5.70
C ILE A 564 -0.17 17.30 -4.90
N PHE A 565 -1.30 17.35 -4.20
CA PHE A 565 -1.67 16.27 -3.29
C PHE A 565 -2.10 14.98 -4.01
N LYS A 566 -2.79 15.08 -5.15
CA LYS A 566 -3.13 13.91 -5.97
C LYS A 566 -1.89 13.24 -6.56
N SER A 567 -0.94 14.04 -7.02
CA SER A 567 0.31 13.51 -7.54
C SER A 567 1.13 12.81 -6.46
N LEU A 568 1.25 13.45 -5.27
CA LEU A 568 1.90 12.84 -4.11
C LEU A 568 1.21 11.55 -3.67
N TYR A 569 -0.12 11.55 -3.64
CA TYR A 569 -0.91 10.36 -3.31
C TYR A 569 -0.67 9.22 -4.29
N LEU A 570 -0.71 9.52 -5.62
CA LEU A 570 -0.45 8.55 -6.67
C LEU A 570 0.97 7.99 -6.62
N GLN A 571 1.98 8.81 -6.34
CA GLN A 571 3.36 8.34 -6.20
C GLN A 571 3.56 7.35 -5.06
N ASN A 572 2.72 7.44 -4.03
CA ASN A 572 2.78 6.59 -2.85
C ASN A 572 1.63 5.55 -2.80
N LEU A 573 0.82 5.46 -3.85
CA LEU A 573 -0.40 4.67 -3.86
C LEU A 573 -0.15 3.19 -3.55
N ALA A 574 0.85 2.58 -4.17
CA ALA A 574 1.15 1.16 -3.98
C ALA A 574 1.43 0.84 -2.50
N ILE A 575 2.29 1.63 -1.85
CA ILE A 575 2.64 1.40 -0.44
C ILE A 575 1.49 1.75 0.51
N LEU A 576 0.72 2.81 0.22
CA LEU A 576 -0.47 3.18 0.99
C LEU A 576 -1.59 2.14 0.86
N THR A 577 -1.72 1.51 -0.30
CA THR A 577 -2.67 0.42 -0.53
C THR A 577 -2.20 -0.86 0.13
N TYR A 578 -0.92 -1.18 0.05
CA TYR A 578 -0.34 -2.34 0.71
C TYR A 578 -0.60 -2.31 2.23
N TYR A 579 -0.31 -1.20 2.89
CA TYR A 579 -0.48 -1.03 4.34
C TYR A 579 -1.81 -0.41 4.77
N ARG A 580 -2.83 -0.41 3.93
CA ARG A 580 -4.07 0.39 4.07
C ARG A 580 -4.75 0.39 5.44
N GLN A 581 -4.66 -0.71 6.21
CA GLN A 581 -5.27 -0.84 7.53
C GLN A 581 -4.25 -1.01 8.65
N LYS A 582 -2.96 -1.00 8.33
CA LYS A 582 -1.90 -1.24 9.31
C LYS A 582 -1.98 -0.22 10.44
N ALA A 583 -1.95 -0.74 11.66
CA ALA A 583 -1.85 0.04 12.89
C ALA A 583 -0.43 0.56 13.14
N TYR A 584 -0.30 1.43 14.13
CA TYR A 584 1.00 1.84 14.64
C TYR A 584 1.78 0.64 15.18
N ASN A 585 3.03 0.49 14.76
CA ASN A 585 3.87 -0.60 15.21
C ASN A 585 4.61 -0.22 16.51
N HIS A 586 4.08 -0.65 17.63
CA HIS A 586 4.71 -0.42 18.93
C HIS A 586 5.91 -1.35 19.20
N PHE A 587 5.92 -2.56 18.63
CA PHE A 587 6.92 -3.60 18.95
C PHE A 587 8.21 -3.43 18.17
N GLY A 588 8.12 -3.24 16.85
CA GLY A 588 9.28 -3.14 15.95
C GLY A 588 9.79 -1.73 15.73
N ALA A 589 9.18 -0.73 16.34
CA ALA A 589 9.52 0.66 16.14
C ALA A 589 10.83 1.06 16.84
N ASN A 590 11.45 2.12 16.34
CA ASN A 590 12.59 2.72 17.00
C ASN A 590 12.15 3.56 18.21
N LYS A 591 13.01 3.65 19.23
CA LYS A 591 12.76 4.54 20.37
C LYS A 591 12.63 5.98 19.91
N ILE A 592 11.60 6.66 20.39
CA ILE A 592 11.36 8.08 20.17
C ILE A 592 11.72 8.88 21.43
N SER A 593 11.98 10.15 21.25
CA SER A 593 12.33 11.06 22.37
C SER A 593 11.17 11.99 22.68
N GLY A 594 10.65 11.92 23.90
CA GLY A 594 9.67 12.89 24.41
C GLY A 594 10.26 14.24 24.79
N LYS A 595 11.60 14.40 24.73
CA LYS A 595 12.23 15.67 25.06
C LYS A 595 12.01 16.69 23.95
N LEU A 596 11.37 17.80 24.29
CA LEU A 596 11.23 18.93 23.41
C LEU A 596 12.61 19.56 23.13
N LYS A 597 12.88 19.88 21.88
CA LYS A 597 14.09 20.55 21.44
C LYS A 597 13.75 21.95 20.99
N LYS A 598 14.66 22.89 21.27
CA LYS A 598 14.54 24.24 20.74
C LYS A 598 14.58 24.20 19.22
N VAL A 599 13.78 25.08 18.61
CA VAL A 599 13.85 25.31 17.17
C VAL A 599 15.25 25.87 16.86
N PRO A 600 15.97 25.34 15.85
CA PRO A 600 17.30 25.82 15.50
C PRO A 600 17.31 27.28 15.08
N LEU A 601 18.41 27.98 15.36
CA LEU A 601 18.60 29.40 14.93
C LEU A 601 18.64 29.52 13.40
N ASP A 602 19.07 28.47 12.71
CA ASP A 602 19.08 28.34 11.25
C ASP A 602 17.90 27.50 10.73
N PHE A 603 16.73 27.76 11.28
CA PHE A 603 15.48 27.05 10.96
C PHE A 603 15.23 26.94 9.45
N GLU A 604 15.46 28.03 8.70
CA GLU A 604 15.28 28.04 7.25
C GLU A 604 16.18 27.01 6.55
N HIS A 605 17.44 26.88 6.97
CA HIS A 605 18.36 25.88 6.39
C HIS A 605 18.06 24.46 6.83
N GLN A 606 17.72 24.26 8.11
CA GLN A 606 17.54 22.90 8.65
C GLN A 606 16.16 22.30 8.38
N ILE A 607 15.12 23.12 8.27
CA ILE A 607 13.73 22.66 8.14
C ILE A 607 13.14 23.03 6.79
N LEU A 608 13.37 24.27 6.35
CA LEU A 608 12.89 24.73 5.05
C LEU A 608 13.90 24.43 3.92
N GLY A 609 15.05 23.82 4.22
CA GLY A 609 16.06 23.50 3.22
C GLY A 609 16.69 24.74 2.58
N GLY A 610 16.77 25.87 3.29
CA GLY A 610 17.28 27.14 2.80
C GLY A 610 16.30 27.92 1.91
N TYR A 611 15.03 27.52 1.87
CA TYR A 611 14.01 28.17 1.06
C TYR A 611 13.16 29.13 1.86
N THR A 612 12.80 30.26 1.24
CA THR A 612 11.83 31.20 1.79
C THR A 612 10.41 30.62 1.68
N LYS A 613 9.45 31.15 2.45
CA LYS A 613 8.05 30.74 2.40
C LYS A 613 7.48 30.82 0.97
N ASP A 614 7.77 31.92 0.25
CA ASP A 614 7.35 32.08 -1.13
C ASP A 614 7.95 31.03 -2.07
N PHE A 615 9.19 30.62 -1.81
CA PHE A 615 9.84 29.57 -2.55
C PHE A 615 9.21 28.21 -2.27
N ILE A 616 8.81 27.92 -1.03
CA ILE A 616 8.12 26.69 -0.66
C ILE A 616 6.79 26.58 -1.40
N PHE A 617 6.04 27.68 -1.53
CA PHE A 617 4.76 27.70 -2.22
C PHE A 617 4.87 27.69 -3.75
N ASN A 618 5.94 28.20 -4.30
CA ASN A 618 6.09 28.40 -5.73
C ASN A 618 7.14 27.52 -6.39
N SER A 619 7.87 26.68 -5.63
CA SER A 619 9.00 25.97 -6.19
C SER A 619 8.73 24.50 -6.45
N ARG A 620 9.46 24.00 -7.44
CA ARG A 620 9.56 22.60 -7.83
C ARG A 620 10.21 21.71 -6.76
N LYS A 621 10.80 22.29 -5.73
CA LYS A 621 11.58 21.62 -4.68
C LYS A 621 10.81 21.45 -3.37
N ILE A 622 9.50 21.69 -3.38
CA ILE A 622 8.65 21.39 -2.24
C ILE A 622 8.72 19.90 -1.94
N ASP A 623 8.73 19.54 -0.67
CA ASP A 623 8.69 18.16 -0.15
C ASP A 623 7.43 17.35 -0.55
N HIS A 624 6.59 17.87 -1.45
CA HIS A 624 5.48 17.12 -2.04
C HIS A 624 5.94 15.93 -2.91
N GLN A 625 7.25 15.77 -3.06
CA GLN A 625 7.88 14.60 -3.68
C GLN A 625 8.43 13.61 -2.65
N GLU A 626 8.15 13.82 -1.38
CA GLU A 626 8.59 12.89 -0.34
C GLU A 626 7.95 11.52 -0.58
N LYS A 627 8.77 10.59 -1.04
CA LYS A 627 8.35 9.22 -1.26
C LYS A 627 8.36 8.49 0.07
N LEU A 628 7.23 7.87 0.43
CA LEU A 628 7.16 6.99 1.57
C LEU A 628 7.95 5.71 1.30
N ASP A 629 8.62 5.18 2.31
CA ASP A 629 9.30 3.90 2.26
C ASP A 629 8.77 2.95 3.35
N GLU A 630 9.26 1.72 3.39
CA GLU A 630 8.84 0.75 4.42
C GLU A 630 9.16 1.21 5.84
N GLN A 631 10.21 2.05 6.02
CA GLN A 631 10.60 2.56 7.34
C GLN A 631 9.54 3.50 7.92
N ASP A 632 8.82 4.21 7.06
CA ASP A 632 7.72 5.08 7.51
C ASP A 632 6.59 4.27 8.15
N PHE A 633 6.36 3.03 7.72
CA PHE A 633 5.32 2.16 8.27
C PHE A 633 5.76 1.33 9.49
N ILE A 634 6.99 1.44 9.93
CA ILE A 634 7.44 0.86 11.20
C ILE A 634 6.90 1.67 12.39
N ASN A 635 6.87 2.99 12.26
CA ASN A 635 6.55 3.93 13.33
C ASN A 635 5.19 4.63 13.18
N TYR A 636 4.44 4.37 12.10
CA TYR A 636 3.19 5.07 11.80
C TYR A 636 2.11 4.09 11.35
N SER A 637 0.86 4.46 11.53
CA SER A 637 -0.24 3.80 10.83
C SER A 637 -0.42 4.36 9.43
N ALA A 638 -0.99 3.56 8.52
CA ALA A 638 -1.27 4.05 7.16
C ALA A 638 -2.25 5.22 7.15
N ILE A 639 -3.23 5.22 8.06
CA ILE A 639 -4.21 6.31 8.18
C ILE A 639 -3.54 7.59 8.69
N GLU A 640 -2.61 7.49 9.65
CA GLU A 640 -1.81 8.62 10.11
C GLU A 640 -1.00 9.25 8.96
N LEU A 641 -0.37 8.42 8.12
CA LEU A 641 0.37 8.88 6.96
C LEU A 641 -0.52 9.51 5.88
N LYS A 642 -1.67 8.89 5.58
CA LYS A 642 -2.66 9.47 4.66
C LYS A 642 -3.19 10.81 5.17
N LEU A 643 -3.50 10.91 6.47
CA LEU A 643 -3.93 12.15 7.10
C LEU A 643 -2.86 13.23 6.95
N ASN A 644 -1.62 12.93 7.33
CA ASN A 644 -0.51 13.89 7.24
C ASN A 644 -0.31 14.38 5.80
N MET A 645 -0.38 13.49 4.83
CA MET A 645 -0.22 13.80 3.42
C MET A 645 -1.38 14.65 2.87
N LEU A 646 -2.63 14.20 3.01
CA LEU A 646 -3.79 14.85 2.39
C LEU A 646 -4.16 16.19 3.03
N PHE A 647 -3.86 16.38 4.32
CA PHE A 647 -4.13 17.63 5.03
C PHE A 647 -2.93 18.58 5.03
N GLY A 648 -1.78 18.15 4.51
CA GLY A 648 -0.57 18.96 4.48
C GLY A 648 -0.06 19.37 5.86
N LEU A 649 -0.28 18.55 6.90
CA LEU A 649 -0.02 18.92 8.31
C LEU A 649 1.41 19.33 8.56
N LYS A 650 2.38 18.63 7.96
CA LYS A 650 3.81 18.98 8.06
C LYS A 650 4.08 20.42 7.61
N VAL A 651 3.41 20.87 6.57
CA VAL A 651 3.56 22.22 6.04
C VAL A 651 2.90 23.24 6.94
N LEU A 652 1.70 22.93 7.46
CA LEU A 652 1.04 23.80 8.42
C LEU A 652 1.87 24.04 9.67
N TYR A 653 2.58 23.02 10.17
CA TYR A 653 3.52 23.18 11.29
C TYR A 653 4.75 24.02 10.91
N LYS A 654 5.31 23.84 9.71
CA LYS A 654 6.42 24.64 9.22
C LYS A 654 6.04 26.13 9.12
N ASP A 655 4.88 26.40 8.55
CA ASP A 655 4.33 27.75 8.43
C ASP A 655 4.09 28.40 9.79
N PHE A 656 3.48 27.65 10.71
CA PHE A 656 3.26 28.11 12.07
C PHE A 656 4.57 28.53 12.77
N ILE A 657 5.62 27.72 12.61
CA ILE A 657 6.93 28.04 13.19
C ILE A 657 7.52 29.27 12.50
N ALA A 658 7.47 29.36 11.18
CA ALA A 658 8.00 30.49 10.43
C ALA A 658 7.31 31.81 10.81
N ASP A 659 5.98 31.81 10.97
CA ASP A 659 5.20 32.98 11.33
C ASP A 659 5.41 33.46 12.78
N ASN A 660 5.81 32.55 13.69
CA ASN A 660 5.94 32.85 15.12
C ASN A 660 7.36 32.74 15.66
N TYR A 661 8.35 32.52 14.80
CA TYR A 661 9.74 32.24 15.22
C TYR A 661 10.38 33.33 16.08
N GLU A 662 10.10 34.59 15.81
CA GLU A 662 10.64 35.75 16.54
C GLU A 662 9.85 36.07 17.82
N ASN A 663 8.69 35.40 18.06
CA ASN A 663 7.87 35.68 19.22
C ASN A 663 8.32 34.88 20.44
N ALA A 664 8.92 35.55 21.41
CA ALA A 664 9.44 34.94 22.64
C ALA A 664 8.35 34.25 23.50
N GLU A 665 7.09 34.70 23.42
CA GLU A 665 5.96 34.10 24.14
C GLU A 665 5.54 32.75 23.54
N SER A 666 5.85 32.46 22.27
CA SER A 666 5.47 31.26 21.55
C SER A 666 6.47 30.11 21.71
N LYS A 667 7.45 30.20 22.59
CA LYS A 667 8.56 29.25 22.68
C LYS A 667 8.09 27.81 22.88
N GLN A 668 7.15 27.55 23.79
CA GLN A 668 6.63 26.20 24.05
C GLN A 668 5.91 25.65 22.83
N THR A 669 5.00 26.41 22.23
CA THR A 669 4.24 26.01 21.03
C THR A 669 5.17 25.74 19.83
N LEU A 670 6.24 26.51 19.67
CA LEU A 670 7.25 26.30 18.63
C LEU A 670 8.03 24.99 18.86
N GLU A 671 8.43 24.69 20.09
CA GLU A 671 9.14 23.45 20.45
C GLU A 671 8.23 22.22 20.24
N LEU A 672 6.93 22.33 20.53
CA LEU A 672 5.92 21.29 20.28
C LEU A 672 5.69 21.07 18.79
N ALA A 673 5.46 22.12 18.00
CA ALA A 673 5.31 22.04 16.56
C ALA A 673 6.59 21.46 15.90
N TYR A 674 7.75 21.84 16.39
CA TYR A 674 9.03 21.29 15.91
C TYR A 674 9.18 19.81 16.23
N TRP A 675 8.73 19.37 17.42
CA TRP A 675 8.70 17.95 17.77
C TRP A 675 7.82 17.15 16.80
N MET A 676 6.61 17.66 16.46
CA MET A 676 5.71 17.03 15.49
C MET A 676 6.39 16.83 14.12
N ILE A 677 7.08 17.85 13.63
CA ILE A 677 7.85 17.77 12.37
C ILE A 677 8.96 16.74 12.47
N LYS A 678 9.77 16.77 13.52
CA LYS A 678 10.94 15.88 13.70
C LYS A 678 10.54 14.43 13.86
N GLN A 679 9.41 14.17 14.51
CA GLN A 679 8.86 12.81 14.63
C GLN A 679 7.98 12.43 13.45
N ARG A 680 7.88 13.28 12.42
CA ARG A 680 6.98 13.13 11.26
C ARG A 680 5.52 12.86 11.67
N LYS A 681 5.09 13.37 12.82
CA LYS A 681 3.74 13.20 13.35
C LYS A 681 2.83 14.30 12.84
N GLY A 682 1.77 13.95 12.09
CA GLY A 682 0.72 14.91 11.74
C GLY A 682 -0.26 15.10 12.88
N ALA A 683 -0.62 14.01 13.54
CA ALA A 683 -1.42 13.91 14.75
C ALA A 683 -0.87 12.78 15.64
N ILE A 684 -1.25 12.71 16.90
CA ILE A 684 -0.92 11.58 17.77
C ILE A 684 -2.14 10.66 17.80
N PHE A 685 -1.95 9.41 17.37
CA PHE A 685 -2.97 8.37 17.33
C PHE A 685 -2.77 7.42 18.51
N ILE A 686 -3.82 7.20 19.29
CA ILE A 686 -3.81 6.30 20.44
C ILE A 686 -5.03 5.38 20.38
N GLU A 687 -4.78 4.08 20.23
CA GLU A 687 -5.82 3.05 20.26
C GLU A 687 -6.14 2.70 21.73
N THR A 688 -7.35 2.95 22.20
CA THR A 688 -7.76 2.68 23.58
C THR A 688 -7.64 1.19 23.92
N ALA A 689 -8.04 0.32 23.00
CA ALA A 689 -7.92 -1.13 23.19
C ALA A 689 -6.47 -1.58 23.37
N MET A 690 -5.51 -0.93 22.71
CA MET A 690 -4.09 -1.22 22.86
C MET A 690 -3.54 -0.79 24.23
N LEU A 691 -4.05 0.30 24.81
CA LEU A 691 -3.74 0.68 26.19
C LEU A 691 -4.30 -0.32 27.19
N THR A 692 -5.57 -0.69 27.00
CA THR A 692 -6.33 -1.51 27.94
C THR A 692 -5.66 -2.86 28.22
N GLN A 693 -5.04 -3.51 27.20
CA GLN A 693 -4.37 -4.81 27.44
C GLN A 693 -3.20 -4.75 28.42
N TYR A 694 -2.64 -3.58 28.68
CA TYR A 694 -1.49 -3.42 29.59
C TYR A 694 -1.90 -2.83 30.95
N LEU A 695 -3.18 -2.54 31.18
CA LEU A 695 -3.67 -2.05 32.46
C LEU A 695 -3.80 -3.21 33.46
N GLU A 696 -3.65 -2.90 34.73
CA GLU A 696 -4.00 -3.80 35.84
C GLU A 696 -5.39 -3.43 36.39
N PHE A 697 -6.22 -4.42 36.61
CA PHE A 697 -7.60 -4.26 37.05
C PHE A 697 -7.84 -4.83 38.41
N GLU A 698 -8.68 -4.15 39.18
CA GLU A 698 -9.31 -4.68 40.37
C GLU A 698 -10.76 -5.00 40.06
N MET A 699 -11.18 -6.22 40.32
CA MET A 699 -12.53 -6.69 40.01
C MET A 699 -13.34 -6.90 41.28
N ILE A 700 -14.52 -6.35 41.29
CA ILE A 700 -15.50 -6.52 42.35
C ILE A 700 -16.77 -7.14 41.78
N LEU A 701 -17.25 -8.18 42.40
CA LEU A 701 -18.46 -8.92 42.08
C LEU A 701 -19.53 -8.60 43.09
N ALA A 702 -20.76 -8.37 42.66
CA ALA A 702 -21.90 -8.10 43.52
C ALA A 702 -23.14 -8.80 42.97
N GLU A 703 -23.94 -9.40 43.84
CA GLU A 703 -25.26 -9.92 43.46
C GLU A 703 -26.23 -8.76 43.18
N ASP A 704 -26.15 -7.72 43.98
CA ASP A 704 -26.88 -6.48 43.82
C ASP A 704 -25.91 -5.29 43.98
N PRO A 705 -25.79 -4.41 42.98
CA PRO A 705 -24.89 -3.25 43.05
C PRO A 705 -25.21 -2.28 44.18
N GLN A 706 -26.47 -2.25 44.66
CA GLN A 706 -26.92 -1.30 45.69
C GLN A 706 -26.81 -1.88 47.09
N THR A 707 -27.01 -3.17 47.25
CA THR A 707 -27.18 -3.80 48.56
C THR A 707 -26.07 -4.82 48.89
N GLY A 708 -25.32 -5.30 47.94
CA GLY A 708 -24.30 -6.37 48.08
C GLY A 708 -24.94 -7.75 48.31
N PRO A 709 -24.21 -8.73 48.79
CA PRO A 709 -22.78 -8.68 49.22
C PRO A 709 -21.80 -8.42 48.13
N TYR A 710 -20.63 -7.83 48.44
CA TYR A 710 -19.55 -7.49 47.52
C TYR A 710 -18.34 -8.37 47.80
N TYR A 711 -17.71 -8.84 46.70
CA TYR A 711 -16.54 -9.70 46.76
C TYR A 711 -15.45 -9.14 45.85
N GLN A 712 -14.25 -8.92 46.34
CA GLN A 712 -13.11 -8.44 45.56
C GLN A 712 -12.18 -9.59 45.24
N VAL A 713 -11.71 -9.66 44.02
CA VAL A 713 -10.60 -10.56 43.63
C VAL A 713 -9.33 -10.09 44.33
N ASN A 714 -8.64 -11.02 45.04
CA ASN A 714 -7.53 -10.68 45.93
C ASN A 714 -6.23 -10.28 45.21
N GLU A 715 -6.10 -10.61 43.91
CA GLU A 715 -4.95 -10.25 43.10
C GLU A 715 -5.34 -9.30 42.00
N PRO A 716 -4.45 -8.37 41.57
CA PRO A 716 -4.69 -7.58 40.38
C PRO A 716 -4.70 -8.47 39.13
N LEU A 717 -5.61 -8.16 38.23
CA LEU A 717 -5.87 -8.89 37.01
C LEU A 717 -5.29 -8.14 35.81
N ASN A 718 -4.77 -8.86 34.85
CA ASN A 718 -4.56 -8.31 33.52
C ASN A 718 -5.86 -8.38 32.69
N TYR A 719 -5.86 -7.79 31.50
CA TYR A 719 -7.04 -7.70 30.64
C TYR A 719 -7.61 -9.09 30.28
N GLU A 720 -6.73 -10.03 29.89
CA GLU A 720 -7.11 -11.42 29.55
C GLU A 720 -7.78 -12.14 30.71
N GLN A 721 -7.24 -12.02 31.91
CA GLN A 721 -7.79 -12.61 33.13
C GLN A 721 -9.13 -12.00 33.51
N MET A 722 -9.26 -10.68 33.38
CA MET A 722 -10.52 -9.97 33.63
C MET A 722 -11.61 -10.46 32.67
N ILE A 723 -11.32 -10.58 31.37
CA ILE A 723 -12.25 -11.09 30.38
C ILE A 723 -12.63 -12.54 30.69
N ALA A 724 -11.66 -13.41 31.01
CA ALA A 724 -11.90 -14.81 31.34
C ALA A 724 -12.84 -14.96 32.54
N ILE A 725 -12.62 -14.18 33.62
CA ILE A 725 -13.48 -14.19 34.79
C ILE A 725 -14.91 -13.71 34.45
N THR A 726 -15.02 -12.62 33.69
CA THR A 726 -16.31 -12.07 33.27
C THR A 726 -17.11 -13.11 32.46
N GLN A 727 -16.47 -13.82 31.57
CA GLN A 727 -17.13 -14.85 30.77
C GLN A 727 -17.51 -16.09 31.54
N ALA A 728 -16.64 -16.55 32.44
CA ALA A 728 -16.98 -17.66 33.30
C ALA A 728 -18.18 -17.33 34.19
N GLY A 729 -18.28 -16.11 34.70
CA GLY A 729 -19.44 -15.60 35.42
C GLY A 729 -20.71 -15.59 34.57
N LEU A 730 -20.62 -15.17 33.30
CA LEU A 730 -21.76 -15.12 32.40
C LEU A 730 -22.29 -16.52 31.95
N SER A 731 -21.42 -17.52 31.91
CA SER A 731 -21.76 -18.89 31.51
C SER A 731 -22.29 -19.76 32.64
N ASN A 732 -22.12 -19.36 33.90
CA ASN A 732 -22.60 -20.09 35.06
C ASN A 732 -24.03 -19.73 35.43
N THR A 733 -24.76 -20.70 36.01
CA THR A 733 -26.06 -20.41 36.67
C THR A 733 -25.84 -19.60 37.95
N GLN A 734 -26.83 -18.81 38.36
CA GLN A 734 -26.78 -17.97 39.53
C GLN A 734 -26.35 -18.73 40.79
N ASP A 735 -26.94 -19.90 40.99
CA ASP A 735 -26.64 -20.74 42.15
C ASP A 735 -25.20 -21.23 42.20
N ALA A 736 -24.64 -21.61 41.02
CA ALA A 736 -23.28 -22.07 40.91
C ALA A 736 -22.25 -20.96 41.19
N LEU A 737 -22.52 -19.72 40.72
CA LEU A 737 -21.63 -18.58 40.99
C LEU A 737 -21.71 -18.16 42.44
N ASN A 738 -22.92 -18.14 43.06
CA ASN A 738 -23.10 -17.87 44.47
C ASN A 738 -22.36 -18.86 45.36
N GLU A 739 -22.41 -20.15 45.01
CA GLU A 739 -21.67 -21.18 45.73
C GLU A 739 -20.14 -20.95 45.63
N GLN A 740 -19.65 -20.58 44.47
CA GLN A 740 -18.21 -20.29 44.24
C GLN A 740 -17.80 -19.02 45.00
N LEU A 741 -18.58 -17.98 45.00
CA LEU A 741 -18.32 -16.74 45.77
C LEU A 741 -18.30 -16.99 47.26
N HIS A 742 -19.24 -17.79 47.77
CA HIS A 742 -19.31 -18.18 49.18
C HIS A 742 -18.14 -19.12 49.60
N ASN A 743 -17.64 -19.93 48.66
CA ASN A 743 -16.45 -20.77 48.88
C ASN A 743 -15.14 -19.96 48.81
N GLY A 744 -15.20 -18.68 48.42
CA GLY A 744 -14.06 -17.77 48.46
C GLY A 744 -13.04 -17.98 47.33
N SER A 745 -13.29 -18.88 46.36
CA SER A 745 -12.40 -19.11 45.24
C SER A 745 -13.12 -19.79 44.07
N PHE A 746 -12.65 -19.54 42.85
CA PHE A 746 -13.00 -20.37 41.70
C PHE A 746 -11.83 -20.55 40.73
N THR A 747 -11.89 -21.57 39.86
CA THR A 747 -10.80 -21.94 38.95
C THR A 747 -11.24 -21.79 37.51
N ILE A 748 -10.45 -21.08 36.74
CA ILE A 748 -10.57 -20.92 35.31
C ILE A 748 -9.24 -21.31 34.65
N ASP A 749 -9.25 -22.13 33.63
CA ASP A 749 -8.07 -22.54 32.86
C ASP A 749 -6.88 -22.99 33.72
N ASN A 750 -7.15 -23.78 34.76
CA ASN A 750 -6.19 -24.25 35.76
C ASN A 750 -5.60 -23.18 36.71
N LYS A 751 -6.10 -21.93 36.65
CA LYS A 751 -5.73 -20.88 37.60
C LYS A 751 -6.86 -20.68 38.60
N THR A 752 -6.51 -20.70 39.90
CA THR A 752 -7.47 -20.46 40.98
C THR A 752 -7.41 -19.00 41.42
N TYR A 753 -8.54 -18.34 41.37
CA TYR A 753 -8.74 -16.98 41.83
C TYR A 753 -9.44 -16.99 43.18
N THR A 754 -8.93 -16.20 44.14
CA THR A 754 -9.50 -16.09 45.49
C THR A 754 -10.23 -14.77 45.66
N PHE A 755 -11.32 -14.79 46.41
CA PHE A 755 -12.18 -13.64 46.67
C PHE A 755 -12.23 -13.33 48.17
N SER A 756 -12.36 -12.06 48.51
CA SER A 756 -12.55 -11.61 49.87
C SER A 756 -13.80 -10.71 49.94
N PRO A 757 -14.63 -10.88 50.97
CA PRO A 757 -15.77 -9.97 51.21
C PRO A 757 -15.29 -8.53 51.43
N VAL A 758 -15.91 -7.58 50.74
CA VAL A 758 -15.57 -6.16 50.84
C VAL A 758 -16.83 -5.37 51.22
N GLN A 759 -16.71 -4.40 52.15
CA GLN A 759 -17.76 -3.42 52.41
C GLN A 759 -17.49 -2.18 51.56
N LEU A 760 -18.31 -1.94 50.58
CA LEU A 760 -18.27 -0.68 49.82
C LEU A 760 -19.05 0.38 50.62
N ALA A 761 -18.33 1.38 51.15
CA ALA A 761 -18.89 2.48 51.94
C ALA A 761 -19.64 3.50 51.07
N ASN A 762 -20.64 3.15 50.38
CA ASN A 762 -21.54 3.84 49.45
C ASN A 762 -21.38 3.34 48.01
N ALA A 763 -22.36 2.56 47.59
CA ALA A 763 -22.54 2.11 46.21
C ALA A 763 -22.77 3.25 45.18
N GLN A 764 -22.93 4.49 45.64
CA GLN A 764 -23.04 5.70 44.83
C GLN A 764 -21.67 6.37 44.54
N ASN A 765 -20.57 5.76 45.00
CA ASN A 765 -19.25 6.31 44.66
C ASN A 765 -19.01 6.18 43.15
N LYS A 766 -18.88 7.29 42.46
CA LYS A 766 -18.60 7.42 41.02
C LYS A 766 -17.33 6.70 40.52
N GLN A 767 -16.56 6.10 41.41
CA GLN A 767 -15.30 5.39 41.11
C GLN A 767 -15.49 3.99 40.51
N TYR A 768 -16.71 3.44 40.46
CA TYR A 768 -16.97 2.09 39.97
C TYR A 768 -17.97 2.12 38.84
N LYS A 769 -17.55 1.77 37.64
CA LYS A 769 -18.46 1.47 36.52
C LYS A 769 -18.96 0.04 36.68
N TRP A 770 -20.27 -0.09 36.88
CA TRP A 770 -20.93 -1.38 36.96
C TRP A 770 -21.26 -1.86 35.54
N ILE A 771 -20.73 -3.01 35.16
CA ILE A 771 -21.09 -3.66 33.90
C ILE A 771 -22.23 -4.61 34.20
N ALA A 772 -23.44 -4.18 33.88
CA ALA A 772 -24.65 -4.99 34.03
C ALA A 772 -24.72 -5.99 32.87
N GLN A 773 -24.49 -7.26 33.16
CA GLN A 773 -24.83 -8.34 32.23
C GLN A 773 -25.56 -9.44 33.03
N THR A 774 -26.82 -9.66 32.71
CA THR A 774 -27.71 -10.58 33.44
C THR A 774 -27.92 -10.20 34.91
N ASP A 775 -28.25 -11.13 35.79
CA ASP A 775 -28.56 -10.88 37.22
C ASP A 775 -27.33 -10.61 38.11
N TYR A 776 -26.11 -10.58 37.51
CA TYR A 776 -24.84 -10.28 38.18
C TYR A 776 -24.22 -8.98 37.73
N PHE A 777 -23.67 -8.26 38.68
CA PHE A 777 -23.01 -6.99 38.43
C PHE A 777 -21.52 -7.12 38.71
N PHE A 778 -20.74 -6.74 37.73
CA PHE A 778 -19.27 -6.64 37.83
C PHE A 778 -18.91 -5.16 37.83
N THR A 779 -18.02 -4.76 38.72
CA THR A 779 -17.30 -3.49 38.53
C THR A 779 -15.83 -3.78 38.38
N VAL A 780 -15.23 -3.08 37.43
CA VAL A 780 -13.80 -3.17 37.17
C VAL A 780 -13.19 -1.80 37.40
N ARG A 781 -12.16 -1.74 38.22
CA ARG A 781 -11.41 -0.52 38.51
C ARG A 781 -9.99 -0.74 38.00
N ILE A 782 -9.45 0.26 37.31
CA ILE A 782 -8.04 0.27 36.97
C ILE A 782 -7.24 0.46 38.25
N LYS A 783 -6.26 -0.42 38.53
CA LYS A 783 -5.42 -0.34 39.70
C LYS A 783 -4.65 0.96 39.70
N GLU A 784 -4.87 1.77 40.74
CA GLU A 784 -4.10 2.99 40.96
C GLU A 784 -2.64 2.65 41.26
N GLY A 785 -1.76 2.79 40.28
CA GLY A 785 -0.33 2.91 40.50
C GLY A 785 -0.05 4.33 40.91
N ASN A 786 0.14 4.58 42.22
CA ASN A 786 0.56 5.87 42.79
C ASN A 786 0.09 7.11 42.01
N GLU A 787 -1.07 7.69 42.37
CA GLU A 787 -1.57 9.00 41.93
C GLU A 787 -2.35 9.09 40.62
N ILE A 788 -2.89 8.03 40.05
CA ILE A 788 -3.84 8.15 38.94
C ILE A 788 -5.24 8.43 39.54
N GLY A 789 -5.82 9.58 39.19
CA GLY A 789 -7.20 9.91 39.58
C GLY A 789 -8.22 8.93 38.98
N SER A 790 -9.45 8.97 39.48
CA SER A 790 -10.55 8.14 38.96
C SER A 790 -10.69 8.31 37.46
N LEU A 791 -10.65 7.21 36.69
CA LEU A 791 -10.95 7.20 35.27
C LEU A 791 -12.48 7.21 35.10
N GLU A 792 -13.09 8.38 35.02
CA GLU A 792 -14.56 8.53 34.96
C GLU A 792 -15.13 8.24 33.58
N ASP A 793 -14.41 8.63 32.52
CA ASP A 793 -14.87 8.53 31.13
C ASP A 793 -14.11 7.52 30.27
N PHE A 794 -13.09 6.84 30.85
CA PHE A 794 -12.36 5.79 30.15
C PHE A 794 -13.10 4.45 30.27
N ASN A 795 -13.64 3.98 29.15
CA ASN A 795 -14.28 2.66 29.09
C ASN A 795 -13.30 1.61 28.59
N VAL A 796 -12.98 0.63 29.43
CA VAL A 796 -12.02 -0.45 29.13
C VAL A 796 -12.49 -1.41 28.02
N PHE A 797 -13.77 -1.35 27.65
CA PHE A 797 -14.34 -2.19 26.58
C PHE A 797 -14.52 -1.45 25.27
N ASP A 798 -14.24 -0.16 25.22
CA ASP A 798 -14.35 0.62 24.00
C ASP A 798 -13.17 0.34 23.06
N ASN A 799 -13.47 0.20 21.78
CA ASN A 799 -12.48 0.19 20.72
C ASN A 799 -12.50 1.54 20.00
N LYS A 800 -11.74 2.49 20.53
CA LYS A 800 -11.69 3.86 20.03
C LYS A 800 -10.29 4.27 19.62
N LEU A 801 -10.23 5.12 18.62
CA LEU A 801 -9.02 5.82 18.20
C LEU A 801 -9.07 7.26 18.69
N GLU A 802 -8.23 7.61 19.64
CA GLU A 802 -8.06 8.97 20.12
C GLU A 802 -7.04 9.70 19.24
N ILE A 803 -7.48 10.75 18.57
CA ILE A 803 -6.68 11.53 17.61
C ILE A 803 -6.45 12.91 18.19
N ILE A 804 -5.20 13.23 18.47
CA ILE A 804 -4.81 14.45 19.17
C ILE A 804 -4.08 15.40 18.22
N LEU A 805 -4.58 16.61 18.15
CA LEU A 805 -4.11 17.69 17.29
C LEU A 805 -3.86 18.96 18.11
N PRO A 806 -2.85 19.78 17.74
CA PRO A 806 -2.56 21.01 18.46
C PRO A 806 -3.55 22.13 18.11
N ALA A 807 -4.33 22.61 19.09
CA ALA A 807 -5.27 23.72 18.94
C ALA A 807 -4.59 25.07 18.68
N PHE A 808 -3.31 25.21 19.07
CA PHE A 808 -2.55 26.46 18.90
C PHE A 808 -2.12 26.74 17.46
N VAL A 809 -2.29 25.78 16.53
CA VAL A 809 -2.07 25.99 15.09
C VAL A 809 -3.36 26.51 14.46
N PRO A 810 -3.44 27.79 14.03
CA PRO A 810 -4.71 28.43 13.67
C PRO A 810 -5.47 27.75 12.51
N GLN A 811 -4.75 27.09 11.60
CA GLN A 811 -5.36 26.42 10.45
C GLN A 811 -6.00 25.08 10.85
N ILE A 812 -5.49 24.43 11.89
CA ILE A 812 -5.98 23.16 12.41
C ILE A 812 -7.24 23.37 13.26
N ASN A 813 -7.24 24.42 14.09
CA ASN A 813 -8.36 24.74 14.97
C ASN A 813 -9.46 25.54 14.25
N LYS A 814 -9.99 25.02 13.14
CA LYS A 814 -11.10 25.62 12.39
C LYS A 814 -12.21 24.60 12.16
N PRO A 815 -13.49 25.00 12.24
CA PRO A 815 -14.61 24.09 11.97
C PRO A 815 -14.55 23.41 10.59
N ALA A 816 -14.05 24.12 9.57
CA ALA A 816 -13.86 23.53 8.25
C ALA A 816 -12.82 22.39 8.25
N PHE A 817 -11.76 22.51 9.02
CA PHE A 817 -10.76 21.44 9.19
C PHE A 817 -11.38 20.24 9.92
N THR A 818 -12.08 20.48 11.03
CA THR A 818 -12.76 19.42 11.80
C THR A 818 -13.77 18.65 10.95
N ASN A 819 -14.57 19.34 10.14
CA ASN A 819 -15.54 18.71 9.25
C ASN A 819 -14.86 17.81 8.21
N ARG A 820 -13.77 18.27 7.59
CA ARG A 820 -13.00 17.48 6.63
C ARG A 820 -12.32 16.29 7.30
N LEU A 821 -11.77 16.48 8.50
CA LEU A 821 -11.16 15.42 9.29
C LEU A 821 -12.18 14.33 9.63
N ASN A 822 -13.36 14.70 10.13
CA ASN A 822 -14.43 13.76 10.42
C ASN A 822 -14.90 13.03 9.15
N PHE A 823 -15.01 13.74 8.03
CA PHE A 823 -15.35 13.12 6.75
C PHE A 823 -14.29 12.11 6.32
N PHE A 824 -13.00 12.45 6.42
CA PHE A 824 -11.89 11.55 6.11
C PHE A 824 -11.93 10.28 6.98
N LEU A 825 -12.03 10.44 8.29
CA LEU A 825 -12.00 9.34 9.26
C LEU A 825 -13.18 8.38 9.06
N LYS A 826 -14.40 8.92 8.90
CA LYS A 826 -15.61 8.11 8.65
C LYS A 826 -15.54 7.27 7.36
N ASN A 827 -14.74 7.69 6.38
CA ASN A 827 -14.60 6.99 5.10
C ASN A 827 -13.37 6.09 5.03
N THR A 828 -12.44 6.18 5.99
CA THR A 828 -11.16 5.44 5.94
C THR A 828 -10.95 4.48 7.10
N LEU A 829 -11.54 4.73 8.26
CA LEU A 829 -11.44 3.83 9.41
C LEU A 829 -12.27 2.55 9.22
N PRO A 830 -11.84 1.42 9.79
CA PRO A 830 -12.68 0.23 9.91
C PRO A 830 -14.00 0.54 10.63
N VAL A 831 -15.09 -0.11 10.18
CA VAL A 831 -16.46 0.16 10.69
C VAL A 831 -16.59 -0.09 12.19
N GLN A 832 -15.83 -1.05 12.72
CA GLN A 832 -15.83 -1.44 14.13
C GLN A 832 -15.01 -0.50 15.03
N LEU A 833 -14.31 0.49 14.47
CA LEU A 833 -13.46 1.40 15.22
C LEU A 833 -14.09 2.78 15.30
N ASP A 834 -14.52 3.17 16.49
CA ASP A 834 -14.95 4.53 16.78
C ASP A 834 -13.75 5.48 16.92
N PHE A 835 -13.97 6.77 16.84
CA PHE A 835 -12.91 7.75 16.99
C PHE A 835 -13.35 9.03 17.68
N ASN A 836 -12.43 9.65 18.41
CA ASN A 836 -12.55 10.97 18.97
C ASN A 836 -11.42 11.88 18.45
N CYS A 837 -11.74 13.12 18.14
CA CYS A 837 -10.76 14.12 17.74
C CYS A 837 -10.64 15.20 18.80
N HIS A 838 -9.44 15.37 19.35
CA HIS A 838 -9.14 16.31 20.41
C HIS A 838 -8.21 17.41 19.90
N PHE A 839 -8.65 18.66 20.06
CA PHE A 839 -7.84 19.83 19.77
C PHE A 839 -7.33 20.37 21.08
N VAL A 840 -6.08 20.06 21.43
CA VAL A 840 -5.51 20.33 22.75
C VAL A 840 -4.59 21.56 22.76
N ASP A 841 -4.54 22.23 23.91
CA ASP A 841 -3.64 23.33 24.13
C ASP A 841 -2.16 22.88 24.29
N ALA A 842 -1.26 23.85 24.40
CA ALA A 842 0.17 23.57 24.50
C ALA A 842 0.55 22.87 25.82
N ASP A 843 -0.15 23.15 26.93
CA ASP A 843 0.15 22.56 28.23
C ASP A 843 -0.27 21.09 28.28
N THR A 844 -1.43 20.78 27.75
CA THR A 844 -1.94 19.40 27.61
C THR A 844 -1.06 18.58 26.66
N LEU A 845 -0.72 19.13 25.49
CA LEU A 845 0.15 18.46 24.54
C LEU A 845 1.56 18.24 25.10
N GLY A 846 2.07 19.23 25.88
CA GLY A 846 3.35 19.13 26.56
C GLY A 846 3.43 18.01 27.60
N LYS A 847 2.31 17.65 28.25
CA LYS A 847 2.22 16.49 29.16
C LYS A 847 2.02 15.19 28.40
N LEU A 848 1.23 15.21 27.35
CA LEU A 848 0.87 14.03 26.57
C LEU A 848 2.04 13.46 25.78
N ILE A 849 2.88 14.29 25.16
CA ILE A 849 4.04 13.84 24.36
C ILE A 849 5.00 12.96 25.18
N PRO A 850 5.46 13.34 26.39
CA PRO A 850 6.27 12.46 27.21
C PRO A 850 5.56 11.16 27.60
N ALA A 851 4.30 11.23 28.04
CA ALA A 851 3.54 10.04 28.43
C ALA A 851 3.34 9.06 27.25
N PHE A 852 2.96 9.57 26.08
CA PHE A 852 2.87 8.77 24.84
C PHE A 852 4.23 8.15 24.47
N THR A 853 5.30 8.93 24.58
CA THR A 853 6.64 8.48 24.24
C THR A 853 7.13 7.37 25.20
N ASP A 854 6.91 7.55 26.49
CA ASP A 854 7.31 6.57 27.50
C ASP A 854 6.53 5.26 27.33
N TRP A 855 5.23 5.34 27.10
CA TRP A 855 4.40 4.18 26.79
C TRP A 855 4.85 3.48 25.52
N HIS A 856 5.07 4.22 24.43
CA HIS A 856 5.55 3.67 23.19
C HIS A 856 6.90 2.95 23.37
N ASN A 857 7.85 3.60 24.04
CA ASN A 857 9.18 3.03 24.27
C ASN A 857 9.16 1.79 25.19
N ALA A 858 8.18 1.71 26.10
CA ALA A 858 7.97 0.55 26.98
C ALA A 858 7.44 -0.66 26.21
N LEU A 859 6.77 -0.46 25.08
CA LEU A 859 6.25 -1.55 24.24
C LEU A 859 7.27 -2.11 23.25
N ILE A 860 8.40 -1.43 23.01
CA ILE A 860 9.40 -1.89 22.05
C ILE A 860 9.95 -3.23 22.47
N TYR A 861 9.90 -4.18 21.54
CA TYR A 861 10.45 -5.52 21.71
C TYR A 861 11.95 -5.50 21.42
N ASP A 862 12.78 -5.91 22.34
CA ASP A 862 14.21 -6.06 22.13
C ASP A 862 14.67 -7.52 22.31
N ASP A 863 15.86 -7.86 21.78
CA ASP A 863 16.43 -9.21 21.87
C ASP A 863 16.77 -9.65 23.31
N LYS A 864 16.79 -8.71 24.25
CA LYS A 864 17.07 -8.95 25.68
C LYS A 864 15.83 -9.34 26.49
N GLY A 865 14.68 -9.34 25.83
CA GLY A 865 13.41 -9.67 26.44
C GLY A 865 12.43 -8.50 26.48
N HIS A 866 11.27 -8.75 27.01
CA HIS A 866 10.25 -7.74 27.18
C HIS A 866 10.62 -6.74 28.28
N VAL A 867 10.27 -5.47 28.06
CA VAL A 867 10.18 -4.52 29.17
C VAL A 867 9.28 -5.13 30.26
N PRO A 868 9.63 -5.01 31.53
CA PRO A 868 8.83 -5.55 32.65
C PRO A 868 7.36 -5.14 32.54
N ASP A 869 6.46 -6.07 32.81
CA ASP A 869 5.00 -5.81 32.75
C ASP A 869 4.58 -4.63 33.61
N ALA A 870 5.24 -4.45 34.77
CA ALA A 870 5.02 -3.32 35.67
C ALA A 870 5.32 -1.95 35.03
N GLU A 871 6.32 -1.86 34.13
CA GLU A 871 6.64 -0.62 33.43
C GLU A 871 5.59 -0.31 32.37
N ARG A 872 5.16 -1.31 31.61
CA ARG A 872 4.08 -1.19 30.63
C ARG A 872 2.76 -0.79 31.26
N SER A 873 2.39 -1.45 32.35
CA SER A 873 1.17 -1.13 33.13
C SER A 873 1.22 0.31 33.65
N LYS A 874 2.35 0.73 34.19
CA LYS A 874 2.52 2.09 34.71
C LYS A 874 2.40 3.15 33.60
N THR A 875 3.08 2.96 32.47
CA THR A 875 3.06 3.93 31.38
C THR A 875 1.72 3.97 30.67
N ALA A 876 1.06 2.81 30.49
CA ALA A 876 -0.31 2.74 29.98
C ALA A 876 -1.31 3.46 30.89
N GLY A 877 -1.20 3.27 32.22
CA GLY A 877 -2.04 3.93 33.20
C GLY A 877 -1.91 5.46 33.18
N ILE A 878 -0.68 5.98 33.09
CA ILE A 878 -0.43 7.43 32.97
C ILE A 878 -1.07 8.00 31.71
N LEU A 879 -0.92 7.31 30.58
CA LEU A 879 -1.47 7.77 29.31
C LEU A 879 -3.01 7.68 29.33
N ALA A 880 -3.60 6.61 29.86
CA ALA A 880 -5.04 6.46 30.02
C ALA A 880 -5.66 7.57 30.88
N ALA A 881 -5.01 7.96 31.99
CA ALA A 881 -5.45 9.06 32.82
C ALA A 881 -5.44 10.42 32.11
N LEU A 882 -4.45 10.67 31.27
CA LEU A 882 -4.41 11.90 30.47
C LEU A 882 -5.51 11.93 29.40
N ILE A 883 -5.82 10.79 28.76
CA ILE A 883 -6.92 10.67 27.80
C ILE A 883 -8.25 10.92 28.49
N ASP A 884 -8.47 10.31 29.66
CA ASP A 884 -9.68 10.51 30.45
C ASP A 884 -9.87 12.00 30.83
N GLN A 885 -8.80 12.67 31.25
CA GLN A 885 -8.83 14.11 31.52
C GLN A 885 -9.19 14.92 30.28
N ILE A 886 -8.68 14.56 29.10
CA ILE A 886 -8.98 15.25 27.84
C ILE A 886 -10.45 15.04 27.47
N ASN A 887 -10.98 13.83 27.64
CA ASN A 887 -12.38 13.50 27.35
C ASN A 887 -13.34 14.27 28.25
N THR A 888 -13.01 14.38 29.54
CA THR A 888 -13.83 15.10 30.54
C THR A 888 -13.86 16.61 30.28
N THR A 889 -12.71 17.21 29.91
CA THR A 889 -12.63 18.65 29.66
C THR A 889 -13.17 19.07 28.28
N GLY A 890 -13.22 18.14 27.30
CA GLY A 890 -13.76 18.41 25.95
C GLY A 890 -15.28 18.38 25.85
N ASN A 891 -15.98 17.92 26.88
CA ASN A 891 -17.46 17.86 26.93
C ASN A 891 -18.11 19.10 27.54
N ASP A 892 -17.33 20.05 28.04
CA ASP A 892 -17.78 21.37 28.48
C ASP A 892 -17.60 22.43 27.37
#